data_6c21ec6884af43950b9fa9058f2f4f1a
#
_entry.id   6c21ec6884af43950b9fa9058f2f4f1a
#
_cell.length_a   1.000
_cell.length_b   1.000
_cell.length_c   1.000
_cell.angle_alpha   90.00
_cell.angle_beta   90.00
_cell.angle_gamma   90.00
#
_symmetry.space_group_name_H-M   'P 1'
#
loop_
_entity.id
_entity.type
_entity.pdbx_description
1 polymer ?
#
loop_
_entity_poly.entity_id
_entity_poly.type
_entity_poly.pdbx_seq_one_letter_code
_entity_poly.pdbx_strand_id
1 'polypeptide(L)'
;MKEYKIENLRNIGIIGHSDSGKTALSEALLYYTKTTDRLGTCEDGNTISDYDQEEKKRKISLALSIIPFEYDGTKINILDTPGYFDFVGEQIEGVKAADSAIITVCGVTGVQVGTEKAWECCEKEKLPRAFFINKLDRENSNFDKVLENIRNIFGNKVIPTQYPLGKEKDFKGIVNLITEEAFEYDKKSGKINKIEIPNEVKDKVNEYRTYLMESVAETDEELLDKYLSEGELTVDEIYKGLSIGFEEGDIAPVMCGSSVSIVGMKSLLDSIKGYFPSPDISKAKVAIDSNNKEILVKSNKDMPFSAFVFKTIADPFVGKLSIFKVQTGELTTDKIIINSKNNKVEKVSSLCFLRGKGQIQTSKIGAGDIGAVTKLQYTSTGDTLCESNFKIAYEGFEFPEAVMTMAVLPKSKGDEEKISQGLSKLLDEDPTFKVSRDQENAETLVSGIGETHIEVLASKLKSKFGIDVILQDPKIPYRETIKGSSDVQGKHKKQSGGHGQYGDVKIKFEPRRDGGLDLEFVDKVVGGVVPRNYIPAVEKGLRDCLKKGVLAGYPVIGIKATLHDGSYHPVDSSEMAFKVAASLAYKKGMENAKPVILEPIMKVEIIIPDEYMGDIISDINKKRGRVIGMEPEGNNEKVIADIPLSEMFKYATDLRSMTQGRGSFSMEFEKYEEVPSTEVDKIIENAKKMKEAKEA
;
A
#
# COMPACT_ATOMS: atom_id res chain seq x y z
N MET A 1 -3.24 16.69 -28.22
CA MET A 1 -4.11 17.53 -27.35
C MET A 1 -3.68 18.97 -27.48
N LYS A 2 -4.61 19.93 -27.34
CA LYS A 2 -4.29 21.37 -27.36
C LYS A 2 -3.61 21.78 -26.06
N GLU A 3 -2.92 22.90 -26.04
CA GLU A 3 -2.49 23.54 -24.81
C GLU A 3 -3.69 24.20 -24.14
N TYR A 4 -3.79 24.01 -22.81
CA TYR A 4 -4.85 24.63 -22.01
C TYR A 4 -4.26 25.59 -21.00
N LYS A 5 -4.96 26.66 -20.73
CA LYS A 5 -4.67 27.53 -19.62
C LYS A 5 -5.00 26.82 -18.31
N ILE A 6 -4.32 27.18 -17.23
CA ILE A 6 -4.45 26.52 -15.94
C ILE A 6 -5.90 26.55 -15.39
N GLU A 7 -6.63 27.66 -15.61
CA GLU A 7 -8.02 27.78 -15.21
C GLU A 7 -8.98 26.81 -15.93
N ASN A 8 -8.55 26.27 -17.09
CA ASN A 8 -9.31 25.31 -17.90
C ASN A 8 -8.80 23.86 -17.74
N LEU A 9 -8.10 23.57 -16.65
CA LEU A 9 -7.67 22.23 -16.27
C LEU A 9 -8.50 21.71 -15.10
N ARG A 10 -8.75 20.40 -15.06
CA ARG A 10 -9.34 19.70 -13.92
C ARG A 10 -8.60 18.37 -13.73
N ASN A 11 -8.03 18.15 -12.56
CA ASN A 11 -7.36 16.88 -12.19
C ASN A 11 -8.22 16.20 -11.13
N ILE A 12 -8.89 15.11 -11.50
CA ILE A 12 -9.94 14.51 -10.68
C ILE A 12 -9.59 13.04 -10.39
N GLY A 13 -9.46 12.72 -9.11
CA GLY A 13 -9.36 11.34 -8.66
C GLY A 13 -10.73 10.66 -8.65
N ILE A 14 -10.89 9.52 -9.33
CA ILE A 14 -12.06 8.65 -9.16
C ILE A 14 -11.69 7.56 -8.19
N ILE A 15 -12.30 7.59 -7.01
CA ILE A 15 -12.00 6.73 -5.88
C ILE A 15 -13.27 6.07 -5.31
N GLY A 16 -13.13 5.10 -4.43
CA GLY A 16 -14.26 4.43 -3.78
C GLY A 16 -14.08 2.93 -3.69
N HIS A 17 -15.07 2.25 -3.16
CA HIS A 17 -15.05 0.79 -2.95
C HIS A 17 -14.91 0.01 -4.26
N SER A 18 -14.42 -1.24 -4.17
CA SER A 18 -14.47 -2.17 -5.30
C SER A 18 -15.89 -2.30 -5.82
N ASP A 19 -16.06 -2.53 -7.12
CA ASP A 19 -17.38 -2.65 -7.78
C ASP A 19 -18.33 -1.46 -7.68
N SER A 20 -17.92 -0.29 -7.15
CA SER A 20 -18.76 0.92 -7.19
C SER A 20 -18.94 1.46 -8.62
N GLY A 21 -18.07 1.06 -9.55
CA GLY A 21 -18.12 1.40 -10.97
C GLY A 21 -17.23 2.58 -11.36
N LYS A 22 -16.08 2.76 -10.70
CA LYS A 22 -15.06 3.78 -11.01
C LYS A 22 -14.61 3.75 -12.47
N THR A 23 -14.05 2.61 -12.88
CA THR A 23 -13.59 2.38 -14.25
C THR A 23 -14.72 2.48 -15.26
N ALA A 24 -15.92 1.99 -14.93
CA ALA A 24 -17.08 2.15 -15.79
C ALA A 24 -17.49 3.64 -15.94
N LEU A 25 -17.32 4.45 -14.89
CA LEU A 25 -17.54 5.90 -14.95
C LEU A 25 -16.51 6.59 -15.85
N SER A 26 -15.24 6.23 -15.71
CA SER A 26 -14.14 6.71 -16.56
C SER A 26 -14.41 6.41 -18.04
N GLU A 27 -14.81 5.18 -18.37
CA GLU A 27 -15.16 4.75 -19.73
C GLU A 27 -16.42 5.48 -20.26
N ALA A 28 -17.43 5.68 -19.41
CA ALA A 28 -18.64 6.40 -19.76
C ALA A 28 -18.35 7.86 -20.14
N LEU A 29 -17.45 8.54 -19.41
CA LEU A 29 -17.02 9.90 -19.71
C LEU A 29 -16.24 9.97 -21.02
N LEU A 30 -15.34 9.03 -21.29
CA LEU A 30 -14.61 8.93 -22.55
C LEU A 30 -15.55 8.70 -23.74
N TYR A 31 -16.51 7.80 -23.59
CA TYR A 31 -17.49 7.51 -24.62
C TYR A 31 -18.42 8.70 -24.88
N TYR A 32 -18.94 9.34 -23.80
CA TYR A 32 -19.81 10.49 -23.91
C TYR A 32 -19.12 11.68 -24.61
N THR A 33 -17.87 11.94 -24.31
CA THR A 33 -17.04 12.99 -24.91
C THR A 33 -16.54 12.64 -26.32
N LYS A 34 -16.90 11.46 -26.84
CA LYS A 34 -16.42 10.93 -28.13
C LYS A 34 -14.90 10.83 -28.21
N THR A 35 -14.23 10.68 -27.06
CA THR A 35 -12.80 10.41 -26.97
C THR A 35 -12.50 8.96 -27.39
N THR A 36 -13.50 8.08 -27.18
CA THR A 36 -13.53 6.69 -27.67
C THR A 36 -14.78 6.45 -28.50
N ASP A 37 -14.69 5.56 -29.50
CA ASP A 37 -15.81 5.20 -30.37
C ASP A 37 -16.72 4.13 -29.76
N ARG A 38 -16.29 3.51 -28.65
CA ARG A 38 -17.01 2.45 -27.96
C ARG A 38 -16.95 2.64 -26.44
N LEU A 39 -17.98 2.18 -25.76
CA LEU A 39 -17.99 2.04 -24.30
C LEU A 39 -17.20 0.79 -23.92
N GLY A 40 -16.05 0.96 -23.22
CA GLY A 40 -15.27 -0.16 -22.69
C GLY A 40 -15.92 -0.76 -21.47
N THR A 41 -15.70 -2.07 -21.25
CA THR A 41 -16.15 -2.80 -20.05
C THR A 41 -15.02 -3.62 -19.45
N CYS A 42 -14.97 -3.72 -18.12
CA CYS A 42 -13.99 -4.56 -17.43
C CYS A 42 -14.21 -6.06 -17.76
N GLU A 43 -15.45 -6.45 -18.00
CA GLU A 43 -15.81 -7.84 -18.33
C GLU A 43 -15.21 -8.30 -19.66
N ASP A 44 -15.21 -7.42 -20.65
CA ASP A 44 -14.64 -7.68 -21.97
C ASP A 44 -13.09 -7.42 -22.01
N GLY A 45 -12.51 -6.85 -20.93
CA GLY A 45 -11.10 -6.52 -20.86
C GLY A 45 -10.65 -5.50 -21.90
N ASN A 46 -11.54 -4.57 -22.28
CA ASN A 46 -11.34 -3.63 -23.37
C ASN A 46 -11.40 -2.15 -22.94
N THR A 47 -11.35 -1.88 -21.63
CA THR A 47 -11.27 -0.52 -21.08
C THR A 47 -9.94 0.15 -21.41
N ILE A 48 -9.92 1.48 -21.38
CA ILE A 48 -8.70 2.29 -21.57
C ILE A 48 -7.83 2.24 -20.29
N SER A 49 -8.46 2.26 -19.11
CA SER A 49 -7.77 2.28 -17.81
C SER A 49 -7.13 0.95 -17.47
N ASP A 50 -7.87 -0.16 -17.56
CA ASP A 50 -7.37 -1.50 -17.20
C ASP A 50 -6.69 -2.16 -18.41
N TYR A 51 -5.52 -1.66 -18.77
CA TYR A 51 -4.80 -2.13 -19.97
C TYR A 51 -3.77 -3.22 -19.67
N ASP A 52 -3.36 -3.41 -18.42
CA ASP A 52 -2.44 -4.48 -18.01
C ASP A 52 -3.08 -5.86 -18.22
N GLN A 53 -2.26 -6.85 -18.57
CA GLN A 53 -2.78 -8.21 -18.79
C GLN A 53 -3.35 -8.85 -17.54
N GLU A 54 -2.80 -8.54 -16.36
CA GLU A 54 -3.31 -9.03 -15.09
C GLU A 54 -4.63 -8.37 -14.72
N GLU A 55 -4.83 -7.08 -15.02
CA GLU A 55 -6.13 -6.38 -14.87
C GLU A 55 -7.20 -7.05 -15.73
N LYS A 56 -6.90 -7.29 -17.01
CA LYS A 56 -7.81 -7.96 -17.94
C LYS A 56 -8.15 -9.39 -17.53
N LYS A 57 -7.17 -10.14 -17.04
CA LYS A 57 -7.35 -11.52 -16.60
C LYS A 57 -8.18 -11.60 -15.30
N ARG A 58 -7.89 -10.70 -14.35
CA ARG A 58 -8.58 -10.65 -13.04
C ARG A 58 -9.89 -9.85 -13.10
N LYS A 59 -10.09 -9.03 -14.14
CA LYS A 59 -11.24 -8.12 -14.33
C LYS A 59 -11.37 -7.10 -13.20
N ILE A 60 -10.24 -6.64 -12.68
CA ILE A 60 -10.13 -5.63 -11.63
C ILE A 60 -8.99 -4.67 -11.95
N SER A 61 -9.15 -3.41 -11.57
CA SER A 61 -8.09 -2.42 -11.64
C SER A 61 -7.03 -2.70 -10.59
N LEU A 62 -5.75 -2.70 -10.99
CA LEU A 62 -4.59 -2.96 -10.14
C LEU A 62 -3.68 -1.75 -9.99
N ALA A 63 -3.73 -0.81 -10.94
CA ALA A 63 -2.90 0.36 -10.96
C ALA A 63 -3.69 1.63 -11.26
N LEU A 64 -3.17 2.76 -10.80
CA LEU A 64 -3.66 4.08 -11.15
C LEU A 64 -3.50 4.34 -12.66
N SER A 65 -4.58 4.65 -13.34
CA SER A 65 -4.61 5.03 -14.74
C SER A 65 -4.93 6.51 -14.93
N ILE A 66 -4.24 7.17 -15.86
CA ILE A 66 -4.46 8.57 -16.20
C ILE A 66 -5.19 8.64 -17.54
N ILE A 67 -6.30 9.40 -17.54
CA ILE A 67 -7.23 9.42 -18.68
C ILE A 67 -7.61 10.89 -19.00
N PRO A 68 -6.79 11.57 -19.81
CA PRO A 68 -7.11 12.93 -20.26
C PRO A 68 -8.11 12.92 -21.41
N PHE A 69 -9.07 13.84 -21.33
CA PHE A 69 -10.02 14.16 -22.41
C PHE A 69 -10.43 15.63 -22.37
N GLU A 70 -11.14 16.05 -23.39
CA GLU A 70 -11.57 17.44 -23.57
C GLU A 70 -13.10 17.53 -23.52
N TYR A 71 -13.64 18.51 -22.79
CA TYR A 71 -15.05 18.80 -22.71
C TYR A 71 -15.28 20.30 -22.67
N ASP A 72 -15.99 20.82 -23.64
CA ASP A 72 -16.43 22.22 -23.72
C ASP A 72 -15.36 23.25 -23.31
N GLY A 73 -14.16 23.14 -23.92
CA GLY A 73 -13.04 24.05 -23.68
C GLY A 73 -12.23 23.78 -22.45
N THR A 74 -12.55 22.74 -21.68
CA THR A 74 -11.83 22.28 -20.49
C THR A 74 -11.12 20.96 -20.76
N LYS A 75 -9.88 20.82 -20.33
CA LYS A 75 -9.16 19.55 -20.26
C LYS A 75 -9.37 18.92 -18.91
N ILE A 76 -9.84 17.70 -18.90
CA ILE A 76 -10.09 16.92 -17.68
C ILE A 76 -9.13 15.74 -17.68
N ASN A 77 -8.31 15.64 -16.63
CA ASN A 77 -7.46 14.50 -16.35
C ASN A 77 -8.14 13.66 -15.28
N ILE A 78 -8.69 12.52 -15.65
CA ILE A 78 -9.19 11.52 -14.68
C ILE A 78 -8.03 10.66 -14.22
N LEU A 79 -7.96 10.48 -12.91
CA LEU A 79 -7.04 9.60 -12.19
C LEU A 79 -7.90 8.44 -11.67
N ASP A 80 -8.02 7.37 -12.47
CA ASP A 80 -8.84 6.20 -12.16
C ASP A 80 -8.05 5.25 -11.25
N THR A 81 -8.52 5.10 -10.00
CA THR A 81 -7.80 4.34 -8.97
C THR A 81 -8.41 2.96 -8.73
N PRO A 82 -7.61 1.95 -8.35
CA PRO A 82 -8.13 0.67 -7.92
C PRO A 82 -8.96 0.80 -6.65
N GLY A 83 -9.94 -0.11 -6.47
CA GLY A 83 -10.82 -0.12 -5.30
C GLY A 83 -10.52 -1.23 -4.29
N TYR A 84 -9.60 -2.14 -4.59
CA TYR A 84 -9.17 -3.18 -3.67
C TYR A 84 -8.14 -2.66 -2.68
N PHE A 85 -8.26 -3.03 -1.42
CA PHE A 85 -7.39 -2.57 -0.34
C PHE A 85 -5.91 -2.94 -0.54
N ASP A 86 -5.65 -4.03 -1.26
CA ASP A 86 -4.30 -4.48 -1.59
C ASP A 86 -3.53 -3.46 -2.45
N PHE A 87 -4.24 -2.57 -3.15
CA PHE A 87 -3.67 -1.54 -4.04
C PHE A 87 -3.90 -0.12 -3.53
N VAL A 88 -4.02 0.05 -2.21
CA VAL A 88 -4.25 1.38 -1.59
C VAL A 88 -3.13 2.38 -1.90
N GLY A 89 -1.90 1.92 -2.14
CA GLY A 89 -0.79 2.78 -2.58
C GLY A 89 -1.11 3.55 -3.85
N GLU A 90 -1.71 2.89 -4.83
CA GLU A 90 -2.16 3.48 -6.09
C GLU A 90 -3.28 4.53 -5.89
N GLN A 91 -4.16 4.30 -4.91
CA GLN A 91 -5.18 5.28 -4.53
C GLN A 91 -4.54 6.52 -3.90
N ILE A 92 -3.57 6.34 -3.01
CA ILE A 92 -2.82 7.44 -2.37
C ILE A 92 -2.08 8.28 -3.42
N GLU A 93 -1.43 7.64 -4.41
CA GLU A 93 -0.79 8.32 -5.54
C GLU A 93 -1.78 9.19 -6.32
N GLY A 94 -2.96 8.64 -6.63
CA GLY A 94 -4.02 9.34 -7.34
C GLY A 94 -4.58 10.53 -6.58
N VAL A 95 -4.84 10.38 -5.28
CA VAL A 95 -5.35 11.44 -4.40
C VAL A 95 -4.32 12.58 -4.25
N LYS A 96 -3.03 12.26 -4.10
CA LYS A 96 -1.95 13.26 -3.98
C LYS A 96 -1.77 14.10 -5.25
N ALA A 97 -2.02 13.49 -6.42
CA ALA A 97 -1.91 14.15 -7.72
C ALA A 97 -3.16 14.96 -8.11
N ALA A 98 -4.33 14.60 -7.58
CA ALA A 98 -5.59 15.26 -7.89
C ALA A 98 -5.72 16.66 -7.27
N ASP A 99 -6.63 17.47 -7.82
CA ASP A 99 -7.09 18.74 -7.23
C ASP A 99 -8.47 18.60 -6.58
N SER A 100 -9.19 17.54 -6.94
CA SER A 100 -10.46 17.13 -6.32
C SER A 100 -10.70 15.65 -6.56
N ALA A 101 -11.66 15.07 -5.84
CA ALA A 101 -12.02 13.67 -6.00
C ALA A 101 -13.53 13.47 -6.20
N ILE A 102 -13.88 12.40 -6.91
CA ILE A 102 -15.23 11.85 -7.00
C ILE A 102 -15.22 10.49 -6.33
N ILE A 103 -15.94 10.37 -5.21
CA ILE A 103 -16.15 9.11 -4.51
C ILE A 103 -17.37 8.42 -5.13
N THR A 104 -17.13 7.33 -5.85
CA THR A 104 -18.21 6.55 -6.46
C THR A 104 -18.87 5.65 -5.44
N VAL A 105 -20.20 5.74 -5.33
CA VAL A 105 -21.03 4.92 -4.44
C VAL A 105 -22.02 4.11 -5.26
N CYS A 106 -22.21 2.86 -4.93
CA CYS A 106 -23.18 2.02 -5.62
C CYS A 106 -24.60 2.34 -5.13
N GLY A 107 -25.52 2.61 -6.05
CA GLY A 107 -26.94 2.92 -5.77
C GLY A 107 -27.74 1.76 -5.15
N VAL A 108 -27.16 0.55 -5.17
CA VAL A 108 -27.76 -0.67 -4.56
C VAL A 108 -27.22 -0.92 -3.16
N THR A 109 -25.90 -0.91 -2.99
CA THR A 109 -25.24 -1.29 -1.72
C THR A 109 -24.99 -0.11 -0.77
N GLY A 110 -25.03 1.12 -1.27
CA GLY A 110 -24.74 2.30 -0.47
C GLY A 110 -23.26 2.43 -0.07
N VAL A 111 -23.03 3.05 1.08
CA VAL A 111 -21.68 3.22 1.65
C VAL A 111 -21.12 1.86 2.08
N GLN A 112 -19.88 1.63 1.70
CA GLN A 112 -19.11 0.45 2.05
C GLN A 112 -17.75 0.88 2.61
N VAL A 113 -17.00 -0.03 3.24
CA VAL A 113 -15.70 0.28 3.87
C VAL A 113 -14.73 1.00 2.94
N GLY A 114 -14.68 0.63 1.65
CA GLY A 114 -13.84 1.34 0.68
C GLY A 114 -14.32 2.77 0.39
N THR A 115 -15.60 3.09 0.64
CA THR A 115 -16.12 4.47 0.56
C THR A 115 -15.63 5.29 1.76
N GLU A 116 -15.67 4.69 2.97
CA GLU A 116 -15.17 5.30 4.20
C GLU A 116 -13.67 5.60 4.10
N LYS A 117 -12.87 4.61 3.68
CA LYS A 117 -11.41 4.78 3.46
C LYS A 117 -11.07 5.78 2.36
N ALA A 118 -11.85 5.84 1.30
CA ALA A 118 -11.68 6.85 0.26
C ALA A 118 -11.92 8.27 0.80
N TRP A 119 -12.94 8.42 1.64
CA TRP A 119 -13.20 9.67 2.33
C TRP A 119 -12.04 10.07 3.26
N GLU A 120 -11.58 9.16 4.13
CA GLU A 120 -10.46 9.37 5.03
C GLU A 120 -9.16 9.76 4.28
N CYS A 121 -8.89 9.09 3.15
CA CYS A 121 -7.74 9.39 2.30
C CYS A 121 -7.80 10.83 1.75
N CYS A 122 -8.98 11.28 1.28
CA CYS A 122 -9.18 12.65 0.85
C CYS A 122 -9.08 13.65 2.01
N GLU A 123 -9.60 13.30 3.17
CA GLU A 123 -9.59 14.16 4.36
C GLU A 123 -8.16 14.41 4.85
N LYS A 124 -7.33 13.36 4.90
CA LYS A 124 -5.91 13.45 5.23
C LYS A 124 -5.15 14.42 4.31
N GLU A 125 -5.43 14.38 3.02
CA GLU A 125 -4.82 15.26 2.01
C GLU A 125 -5.56 16.61 1.89
N LYS A 126 -6.61 16.85 2.67
CA LYS A 126 -7.49 18.03 2.59
C LYS A 126 -8.02 18.27 1.16
N LEU A 127 -8.27 17.18 0.45
CA LEU A 127 -8.71 17.20 -0.94
C LEU A 127 -10.23 17.44 -1.02
N PRO A 128 -10.73 18.42 -1.78
CA PRO A 128 -12.14 18.59 -2.10
C PRO A 128 -12.73 17.32 -2.69
N ARG A 129 -13.89 16.88 -2.22
CA ARG A 129 -14.47 15.60 -2.58
C ARG A 129 -15.98 15.64 -2.76
N ALA A 130 -16.45 15.05 -3.85
CA ALA A 130 -17.85 14.91 -4.19
C ALA A 130 -18.24 13.43 -4.24
N PHE A 131 -19.52 13.11 -4.11
CA PHE A 131 -20.05 11.78 -4.32
C PHE A 131 -20.72 11.66 -5.68
N PHE A 132 -20.58 10.46 -6.29
CA PHE A 132 -21.35 10.07 -7.44
C PHE A 132 -22.08 8.76 -7.16
N ILE A 133 -23.41 8.81 -6.98
CA ILE A 133 -24.24 7.62 -6.79
C ILE A 133 -24.49 6.99 -8.16
N ASN A 134 -23.78 5.89 -8.41
CA ASN A 134 -23.75 5.16 -9.68
C ASN A 134 -24.70 3.96 -9.66
N LYS A 135 -24.96 3.37 -10.83
CA LYS A 135 -25.76 2.14 -11.00
C LYS A 135 -27.24 2.31 -10.63
N LEU A 136 -27.81 3.51 -10.83
CA LEU A 136 -29.23 3.76 -10.54
C LEU A 136 -30.20 3.04 -11.49
N ASP A 137 -29.70 2.49 -12.57
CA ASP A 137 -30.44 1.64 -13.51
C ASP A 137 -30.55 0.15 -13.08
N ARG A 138 -29.90 -0.23 -11.98
CA ARG A 138 -29.95 -1.59 -11.44
C ARG A 138 -31.15 -1.81 -10.54
N GLU A 139 -31.61 -3.05 -10.50
CA GLU A 139 -32.67 -3.52 -9.60
C GLU A 139 -32.23 -3.29 -8.13
N ASN A 140 -33.18 -2.90 -7.28
CA ASN A 140 -32.98 -2.51 -5.88
C ASN A 140 -32.11 -1.25 -5.66
N SER A 141 -31.85 -0.45 -6.69
CA SER A 141 -31.21 0.84 -6.51
C SER A 141 -32.17 1.86 -5.90
N ASN A 142 -31.65 2.68 -4.95
CA ASN A 142 -32.44 3.69 -4.28
C ASN A 142 -31.59 4.92 -3.91
N PHE A 143 -31.78 6.01 -4.62
CA PHE A 143 -31.04 7.24 -4.42
C PHE A 143 -31.25 7.82 -3.01
N ASP A 144 -32.50 7.98 -2.58
CA ASP A 144 -32.83 8.63 -1.31
C ASP A 144 -32.23 7.85 -0.13
N LYS A 145 -32.35 6.53 -0.14
CA LYS A 145 -31.75 5.65 0.90
C LYS A 145 -30.23 5.74 0.94
N VAL A 146 -29.60 5.79 -0.24
CA VAL A 146 -28.13 5.89 -0.32
C VAL A 146 -27.67 7.29 0.09
N LEU A 147 -28.37 8.34 -0.29
CA LEU A 147 -28.07 9.70 0.15
C LEU A 147 -28.18 9.84 1.67
N GLU A 148 -29.23 9.29 2.28
CA GLU A 148 -29.40 9.27 3.73
C GLU A 148 -28.25 8.49 4.41
N ASN A 149 -27.86 7.34 3.84
CA ASN A 149 -26.73 6.55 4.35
C ASN A 149 -25.41 7.33 4.30
N ILE A 150 -25.14 8.07 3.19
CA ILE A 150 -23.97 8.94 3.07
C ILE A 150 -24.01 10.06 4.13
N ARG A 151 -25.18 10.71 4.31
CA ARG A 151 -25.35 11.78 5.29
C ARG A 151 -25.15 11.31 6.73
N ASN A 152 -25.68 10.14 7.06
CA ASN A 152 -25.54 9.57 8.42
C ASN A 152 -24.08 9.30 8.80
N ILE A 153 -23.23 8.98 7.81
CA ILE A 153 -21.81 8.65 8.05
C ILE A 153 -20.92 9.89 7.95
N PHE A 154 -21.14 10.75 6.94
CA PHE A 154 -20.23 11.87 6.63
C PHE A 154 -20.78 13.25 7.03
N GLY A 155 -22.01 13.29 7.54
CA GLY A 155 -22.59 14.50 8.13
C GLY A 155 -23.33 15.42 7.15
N ASN A 156 -23.72 16.58 7.68
CA ASN A 156 -24.60 17.55 7.00
C ASN A 156 -23.95 18.25 5.80
N LYS A 157 -22.64 18.18 5.64
CA LYS A 157 -21.93 18.74 4.48
C LYS A 157 -22.21 17.99 3.16
N VAL A 158 -22.92 16.86 3.22
CA VAL A 158 -23.31 16.06 2.05
C VAL A 158 -24.56 16.66 1.41
N ILE A 159 -24.41 17.36 0.27
CA ILE A 159 -25.44 18.15 -0.37
C ILE A 159 -25.78 17.62 -1.77
N PRO A 160 -27.01 17.18 -2.05
CA PRO A 160 -27.37 16.77 -3.39
C PRO A 160 -27.44 17.98 -4.33
N THR A 161 -26.80 17.88 -5.48
CA THR A 161 -26.88 18.87 -6.58
C THR A 161 -27.66 18.35 -7.75
N GLN A 162 -28.05 17.08 -7.73
CA GLN A 162 -28.83 16.40 -8.76
C GLN A 162 -29.85 15.45 -8.12
N TYR A 163 -30.97 15.23 -8.81
CA TYR A 163 -31.99 14.24 -8.41
C TYR A 163 -32.37 13.35 -9.58
N PRO A 164 -32.51 12.04 -9.40
CA PRO A 164 -32.81 11.10 -10.49
C PRO A 164 -34.28 11.15 -10.94
N LEU A 165 -34.52 10.97 -12.24
CA LEU A 165 -35.83 10.77 -12.83
C LEU A 165 -36.06 9.27 -13.11
N GLY A 166 -37.03 8.69 -12.41
CA GLY A 166 -37.32 7.28 -12.44
C GLY A 166 -36.40 6.44 -11.52
N LYS A 167 -36.65 5.16 -11.45
CA LYS A 167 -35.93 4.19 -10.60
C LYS A 167 -35.61 2.94 -11.40
N GLU A 168 -34.50 2.29 -11.10
CA GLU A 168 -34.12 1.00 -11.69
C GLU A 168 -34.20 1.01 -13.22
N LYS A 169 -34.99 0.11 -13.81
CA LYS A 169 -35.17 0.01 -15.27
C LYS A 169 -35.82 1.27 -15.89
N ASP A 170 -36.59 1.99 -15.08
CA ASP A 170 -37.26 3.23 -15.48
C ASP A 170 -36.40 4.49 -15.23
N PHE A 171 -35.16 4.31 -14.70
CA PHE A 171 -34.21 5.40 -14.58
C PHE A 171 -33.84 5.94 -15.97
N LYS A 172 -34.23 7.20 -16.24
CA LYS A 172 -34.17 7.79 -17.58
C LYS A 172 -33.62 9.20 -17.62
N GLY A 173 -33.41 9.86 -16.47
CA GLY A 173 -33.03 11.26 -16.50
C GLY A 173 -32.55 11.80 -15.18
N ILE A 174 -32.19 13.06 -15.18
CA ILE A 174 -31.64 13.82 -14.05
C ILE A 174 -32.31 15.20 -14.00
N VAL A 175 -32.66 15.62 -12.80
CA VAL A 175 -32.98 17.02 -12.48
C VAL A 175 -31.71 17.65 -11.90
N ASN A 176 -31.27 18.77 -12.49
CA ASN A 176 -30.22 19.62 -11.93
C ASN A 176 -30.86 20.57 -10.90
N LEU A 177 -30.48 20.46 -9.64
CA LEU A 177 -31.03 21.26 -8.54
C LEU A 177 -30.50 22.70 -8.53
N ILE A 178 -29.40 22.98 -9.24
CA ILE A 178 -28.83 24.32 -9.35
C ILE A 178 -29.63 25.16 -10.34
N THR A 179 -29.88 24.62 -11.55
CA THR A 179 -30.54 25.31 -12.66
C THR A 179 -32.03 25.05 -12.76
N GLU A 180 -32.59 24.13 -11.95
CA GLU A 180 -33.98 23.64 -12.04
C GLU A 180 -34.34 23.10 -13.43
N GLU A 181 -33.40 22.46 -14.08
CA GLU A 181 -33.60 21.87 -15.38
C GLU A 181 -33.65 20.35 -15.29
N ALA A 182 -34.64 19.74 -15.94
CA ALA A 182 -34.77 18.30 -16.04
C ALA A 182 -34.36 17.80 -17.42
N PHE A 183 -33.54 16.76 -17.46
CA PHE A 183 -33.05 16.16 -18.68
C PHE A 183 -33.42 14.68 -18.75
N GLU A 184 -34.08 14.29 -19.84
CA GLU A 184 -34.39 12.89 -20.15
C GLU A 184 -33.47 12.39 -21.25
N TYR A 185 -32.88 11.20 -20.98
CA TYR A 185 -31.95 10.51 -21.89
C TYR A 185 -32.70 9.45 -22.68
N ASP A 186 -32.81 9.61 -23.98
CA ASP A 186 -33.36 8.57 -24.86
C ASP A 186 -32.35 7.48 -25.11
N LYS A 187 -32.56 6.32 -24.49
CA LYS A 187 -31.70 5.16 -24.61
C LYS A 187 -31.55 4.62 -26.04
N LYS A 188 -32.51 4.93 -26.96
CA LYS A 188 -32.48 4.45 -28.33
C LYS A 188 -31.69 5.37 -29.25
N SER A 189 -31.90 6.67 -29.14
CA SER A 189 -31.25 7.66 -29.99
C SER A 189 -29.98 8.26 -29.39
N GLY A 190 -29.73 8.08 -28.09
CA GLY A 190 -28.66 8.76 -27.35
C GLY A 190 -28.88 10.27 -27.18
N LYS A 191 -30.07 10.78 -27.52
CA LYS A 191 -30.37 12.21 -27.40
C LYS A 191 -30.78 12.58 -25.99
N ILE A 192 -30.43 13.79 -25.61
CA ILE A 192 -30.78 14.38 -24.32
C ILE A 192 -31.83 15.46 -24.61
N ASN A 193 -32.99 15.29 -24.00
CA ASN A 193 -34.12 16.22 -24.17
C ASN A 193 -34.33 16.96 -22.86
N LYS A 194 -34.45 18.29 -22.92
CA LYS A 194 -34.88 19.08 -21.78
C LYS A 194 -36.41 18.91 -21.66
N ILE A 195 -36.87 18.59 -20.46
CA ILE A 195 -38.30 18.40 -20.14
C ILE A 195 -38.68 19.26 -18.94
N GLU A 196 -39.98 19.43 -18.69
CA GLU A 196 -40.47 20.01 -17.44
C GLU A 196 -40.24 18.99 -16.28
N ILE A 197 -40.01 19.54 -15.07
CA ILE A 197 -39.86 18.70 -13.88
C ILE A 197 -41.17 17.96 -13.60
N PRO A 198 -41.21 16.63 -13.63
CA PRO A 198 -42.41 15.86 -13.38
C PRO A 198 -42.99 16.12 -11.97
N ASN A 199 -44.33 16.25 -11.90
CA ASN A 199 -45.01 16.54 -10.62
C ASN A 199 -44.67 15.50 -9.52
N GLU A 200 -44.40 14.25 -9.89
CA GLU A 200 -44.07 13.14 -8.97
C GLU A 200 -42.78 13.38 -8.14
N VAL A 201 -41.84 14.15 -8.69
CA VAL A 201 -40.54 14.42 -8.03
C VAL A 201 -40.44 15.88 -7.54
N LYS A 202 -41.40 16.73 -7.86
CA LYS A 202 -41.33 18.17 -7.62
C LYS A 202 -41.15 18.52 -6.14
N ASP A 203 -41.86 17.84 -5.26
CA ASP A 203 -41.75 18.09 -3.81
C ASP A 203 -40.36 17.77 -3.30
N LYS A 204 -39.77 16.65 -3.73
CA LYS A 204 -38.40 16.26 -3.37
C LYS A 204 -37.34 17.18 -3.99
N VAL A 205 -37.55 17.61 -5.21
CA VAL A 205 -36.67 18.59 -5.87
C VAL A 205 -36.66 19.89 -5.09
N ASN A 206 -37.84 20.42 -4.69
CA ASN A 206 -37.95 21.62 -3.89
C ASN A 206 -37.27 21.47 -2.51
N GLU A 207 -37.51 20.36 -1.80
CA GLU A 207 -36.89 20.06 -0.53
C GLU A 207 -35.35 20.10 -0.63
N TYR A 208 -34.76 19.36 -1.59
CA TYR A 208 -33.32 19.32 -1.77
C TYR A 208 -32.72 20.61 -2.31
N ARG A 209 -33.47 21.36 -3.14
CA ARG A 209 -33.04 22.69 -3.59
C ARG A 209 -32.97 23.69 -2.43
N THR A 210 -33.97 23.72 -1.56
CA THR A 210 -33.96 24.58 -0.37
C THR A 210 -32.73 24.25 0.48
N TYR A 211 -32.48 22.96 0.74
CA TYR A 211 -31.31 22.53 1.50
C TYR A 211 -29.98 22.93 0.81
N LEU A 212 -29.91 22.84 -0.53
CA LEU A 212 -28.76 23.29 -1.31
C LEU A 212 -28.53 24.79 -1.13
N MET A 213 -29.58 25.60 -1.24
CA MET A 213 -29.48 27.07 -1.12
C MET A 213 -29.05 27.50 0.28
N GLU A 214 -29.61 26.87 1.35
CA GLU A 214 -29.21 27.13 2.73
C GLU A 214 -27.71 26.82 2.94
N SER A 215 -27.29 25.67 2.50
CA SER A 215 -25.86 25.23 2.65
C SER A 215 -24.90 26.12 1.82
N VAL A 216 -25.32 26.57 0.64
CA VAL A 216 -24.52 27.46 -0.19
C VAL A 216 -24.46 28.87 0.41
N ALA A 217 -25.57 29.36 0.99
CA ALA A 217 -25.61 30.68 1.62
C ALA A 217 -24.63 30.75 2.81
N GLU A 218 -24.47 29.68 3.57
CA GLU A 218 -23.55 29.60 4.73
C GLU A 218 -22.06 29.71 4.35
N THR A 219 -21.69 29.59 3.06
CA THR A 219 -20.26 29.60 2.64
C THR A 219 -19.67 31.00 2.48
N ASP A 220 -20.50 32.06 2.41
CA ASP A 220 -20.06 33.43 2.14
C ASP A 220 -21.03 34.41 2.83
N GLU A 221 -20.54 35.42 3.54
CA GLU A 221 -21.39 36.40 4.28
C GLU A 221 -22.36 37.17 3.37
N GLU A 222 -21.92 37.53 2.16
CA GLU A 222 -22.79 38.26 1.21
C GLU A 222 -23.92 37.37 0.68
N LEU A 223 -23.63 36.06 0.47
CA LEU A 223 -24.64 35.10 0.04
C LEU A 223 -25.65 34.84 1.16
N LEU A 224 -25.18 34.77 2.42
CA LEU A 224 -26.04 34.57 3.59
C LEU A 224 -26.99 35.73 3.79
N ASP A 225 -26.49 36.97 3.79
CA ASP A 225 -27.29 38.19 3.93
C ASP A 225 -28.36 38.29 2.83
N LYS A 226 -27.98 37.96 1.58
CA LYS A 226 -28.92 37.97 0.46
C LYS A 226 -30.00 36.91 0.63
N TYR A 227 -29.63 35.67 0.97
CA TYR A 227 -30.59 34.59 1.15
C TYR A 227 -31.57 34.87 2.28
N LEU A 228 -31.11 35.47 3.39
CA LEU A 228 -31.97 35.88 4.50
C LEU A 228 -32.92 37.01 4.14
N SER A 229 -32.53 37.92 3.24
CA SER A 229 -33.35 39.08 2.83
C SER A 229 -34.30 38.77 1.70
N GLU A 230 -33.87 37.99 0.70
CA GLU A 230 -34.62 37.74 -0.55
C GLU A 230 -35.24 36.35 -0.60
N GLY A 231 -34.71 35.37 0.17
CA GLY A 231 -35.17 33.97 0.20
C GLY A 231 -34.68 33.11 -0.96
N GLU A 232 -33.92 33.67 -1.88
CA GLU A 232 -33.44 33.00 -3.10
C GLU A 232 -32.04 33.48 -3.48
N LEU A 233 -31.26 32.57 -4.11
CA LEU A 233 -29.99 32.88 -4.77
C LEU A 233 -30.08 32.62 -6.26
N THR A 234 -29.40 33.42 -7.04
CA THR A 234 -29.28 33.21 -8.49
C THR A 234 -28.41 32.02 -8.80
N VAL A 235 -28.52 31.46 -10.01
CA VAL A 235 -27.70 30.31 -10.45
C VAL A 235 -26.19 30.56 -10.31
N ASP A 236 -25.74 31.77 -10.69
CA ASP A 236 -24.34 32.18 -10.61
C ASP A 236 -23.85 32.25 -9.15
N GLU A 237 -24.69 32.74 -8.25
CA GLU A 237 -24.39 32.76 -6.80
C GLU A 237 -24.34 31.36 -6.18
N ILE A 238 -25.24 30.45 -6.60
CA ILE A 238 -25.17 29.05 -6.18
C ILE A 238 -23.87 28.42 -6.65
N TYR A 239 -23.44 28.66 -7.91
CA TYR A 239 -22.15 28.19 -8.41
C TYR A 239 -20.98 28.80 -7.63
N LYS A 240 -21.01 30.10 -7.30
CA LYS A 240 -19.98 30.76 -6.48
C LYS A 240 -19.85 30.08 -5.10
N GLY A 241 -20.96 29.97 -4.38
CA GLY A 241 -20.94 29.39 -3.04
C GLY A 241 -20.62 27.91 -3.05
N LEU A 242 -21.09 27.11 -4.04
CA LEU A 242 -20.66 25.71 -4.21
C LEU A 242 -19.16 25.62 -4.46
N SER A 243 -18.57 26.49 -5.26
CA SER A 243 -17.12 26.48 -5.51
C SER A 243 -16.33 26.74 -4.23
N ILE A 244 -16.75 27.73 -3.43
CA ILE A 244 -16.13 28.07 -2.14
C ILE A 244 -16.26 26.91 -1.16
N GLY A 245 -17.48 26.43 -0.88
CA GLY A 245 -17.74 25.38 0.08
C GLY A 245 -17.13 24.03 -0.31
N PHE A 246 -17.03 23.73 -1.62
CA PHE A 246 -16.37 22.53 -2.12
C PHE A 246 -14.86 22.62 -1.94
N GLU A 247 -14.22 23.74 -2.26
CA GLU A 247 -12.77 23.93 -2.11
C GLU A 247 -12.36 23.86 -0.64
N GLU A 248 -13.11 24.47 0.26
CA GLU A 248 -12.84 24.44 1.70
C GLU A 248 -13.15 23.07 2.34
N GLY A 249 -14.02 22.28 1.71
CA GLY A 249 -14.45 20.97 2.19
C GLY A 249 -15.65 21.01 3.13
N ASP A 250 -16.33 22.14 3.16
CA ASP A 250 -17.56 22.38 3.93
C ASP A 250 -18.79 21.83 3.21
N ILE A 251 -18.73 21.73 1.88
CA ILE A 251 -19.74 21.09 1.05
C ILE A 251 -19.13 19.89 0.33
N ALA A 252 -19.80 18.76 0.40
CA ALA A 252 -19.54 17.55 -0.38
C ALA A 252 -20.72 17.31 -1.34
N PRO A 253 -20.64 17.78 -2.60
CA PRO A 253 -21.74 17.64 -3.56
C PRO A 253 -22.05 16.18 -3.88
N VAL A 254 -23.34 15.86 -4.03
CA VAL A 254 -23.78 14.53 -4.46
C VAL A 254 -24.43 14.64 -5.84
N MET A 255 -23.82 13.93 -6.77
CA MET A 255 -24.31 13.74 -8.13
C MET A 255 -24.78 12.30 -8.32
N CYS A 256 -25.50 12.02 -9.39
CA CYS A 256 -26.03 10.68 -9.62
C CYS A 256 -26.10 10.31 -11.10
N GLY A 257 -26.17 8.97 -11.35
CA GLY A 257 -26.28 8.48 -12.73
C GLY A 257 -26.12 6.98 -12.87
N SER A 258 -25.92 6.56 -14.10
CA SER A 258 -25.51 5.21 -14.48
C SER A 258 -24.45 5.26 -15.57
N SER A 259 -23.29 4.74 -15.27
CA SER A 259 -22.17 4.65 -16.23
C SER A 259 -22.49 3.70 -17.39
N VAL A 260 -23.29 2.65 -17.18
CA VAL A 260 -23.63 1.68 -18.20
C VAL A 260 -24.69 2.23 -19.18
N SER A 261 -25.69 2.92 -18.66
CA SER A 261 -26.73 3.54 -19.49
C SER A 261 -26.40 4.95 -19.97
N ILE A 262 -25.22 5.49 -19.58
CA ILE A 262 -24.71 6.84 -19.93
C ILE A 262 -25.61 7.96 -19.41
N VAL A 263 -26.59 7.69 -18.57
CA VAL A 263 -27.47 8.67 -17.96
C VAL A 263 -26.72 9.43 -16.87
N GLY A 264 -26.79 10.77 -16.91
CA GLY A 264 -26.13 11.67 -15.94
C GLY A 264 -24.74 12.13 -16.35
N MET A 265 -24.12 11.60 -17.41
CA MET A 265 -22.73 11.97 -17.79
C MET A 265 -22.62 13.46 -18.19
N LYS A 266 -23.60 14.00 -18.92
CA LYS A 266 -23.64 15.44 -19.23
C LYS A 266 -23.67 16.26 -17.93
N SER A 267 -24.62 15.97 -17.06
CA SER A 267 -24.81 16.73 -15.81
C SER A 267 -23.57 16.63 -14.88
N LEU A 268 -22.90 15.50 -14.87
CA LEU A 268 -21.62 15.33 -14.16
C LEU A 268 -20.52 16.22 -14.76
N LEU A 269 -20.36 16.22 -16.09
CA LEU A 269 -19.36 17.04 -16.78
C LEU A 269 -19.63 18.55 -16.62
N ASP A 270 -20.89 18.96 -16.65
CA ASP A 270 -21.29 20.32 -16.37
C ASP A 270 -20.97 20.75 -14.93
N SER A 271 -21.20 19.85 -13.97
CA SER A 271 -20.80 20.04 -12.56
C SER A 271 -19.29 20.18 -12.40
N ILE A 272 -18.51 19.29 -13.04
CA ILE A 272 -17.04 19.33 -13.04
C ILE A 272 -16.54 20.67 -13.58
N LYS A 273 -17.10 21.12 -14.68
CA LYS A 273 -16.71 22.41 -15.27
C LYS A 273 -17.16 23.61 -14.41
N GLY A 274 -18.32 23.49 -13.76
CA GLY A 274 -18.99 24.60 -13.08
C GLY A 274 -18.39 24.98 -11.73
N TYR A 275 -18.08 23.99 -10.88
CA TYR A 275 -17.63 24.28 -9.50
C TYR A 275 -16.47 23.43 -8.99
N PHE A 276 -15.93 22.48 -9.75
CA PHE A 276 -14.70 21.80 -9.34
C PHE A 276 -13.49 22.72 -9.51
N PRO A 277 -12.55 22.76 -8.55
CA PRO A 277 -11.42 23.67 -8.61
C PRO A 277 -10.49 23.38 -9.78
N SER A 278 -9.98 24.43 -10.40
CA SER A 278 -8.82 24.38 -11.27
C SER A 278 -7.52 24.42 -10.45
N PRO A 279 -6.37 23.98 -10.99
CA PRO A 279 -5.13 23.90 -10.22
C PRO A 279 -4.64 25.23 -9.62
N ASP A 280 -4.97 26.38 -10.20
CA ASP A 280 -4.58 27.70 -9.70
C ASP A 280 -5.40 28.17 -8.50
N ILE A 281 -6.65 27.69 -8.36
CA ILE A 281 -7.47 27.94 -7.17
C ILE A 281 -7.26 26.85 -6.09
N SER A 282 -6.89 25.64 -6.46
CA SER A 282 -6.67 24.52 -5.51
C SER A 282 -5.74 24.90 -4.36
N LYS A 283 -5.90 24.26 -3.23
CA LYS A 283 -5.06 24.47 -2.03
C LYS A 283 -3.57 24.36 -2.34
N ALA A 284 -2.80 25.31 -1.78
CA ALA A 284 -1.35 25.32 -1.92
C ALA A 284 -0.73 24.03 -1.35
N LYS A 285 0.26 23.50 -2.05
CA LYS A 285 1.02 22.32 -1.58
C LYS A 285 2.17 22.76 -0.67
N VAL A 286 2.40 22.01 0.39
CA VAL A 286 3.54 22.22 1.29
C VAL A 286 4.82 21.74 0.59
N ALA A 287 5.85 22.57 0.62
CA ALA A 287 7.19 22.23 0.14
C ALA A 287 8.24 22.74 1.11
N ILE A 288 9.41 22.13 1.09
CA ILE A 288 10.58 22.54 1.87
C ILE A 288 11.59 23.20 0.92
N ASP A 289 12.04 24.39 1.25
CA ASP A 289 13.05 25.10 0.47
C ASP A 289 14.49 24.62 0.78
N SER A 290 15.48 25.18 0.07
CA SER A 290 16.90 24.85 0.27
C SER A 290 17.44 25.20 1.66
N ASN A 291 16.72 25.97 2.46
CA ASN A 291 17.06 26.35 3.84
C ASN A 291 16.32 25.52 4.89
N ASN A 292 15.65 24.43 4.50
CA ASN A 292 14.79 23.60 5.32
C ASN A 292 13.58 24.35 5.92
N LYS A 293 13.08 25.38 5.24
CA LYS A 293 11.91 26.13 5.65
C LYS A 293 10.69 25.66 4.86
N GLU A 294 9.59 25.45 5.54
CA GLU A 294 8.31 25.19 4.91
C GLU A 294 7.79 26.40 4.15
N ILE A 295 7.36 26.18 2.93
CA ILE A 295 6.75 27.16 2.05
C ILE A 295 5.47 26.57 1.44
N LEU A 296 4.49 27.44 1.17
CA LEU A 296 3.26 27.08 0.47
C LEU A 296 3.39 27.46 -1.01
N VAL A 297 3.23 26.46 -1.88
CA VAL A 297 3.35 26.63 -3.33
C VAL A 297 2.00 26.41 -3.98
N LYS A 298 1.43 27.47 -4.55
CA LYS A 298 0.25 27.39 -5.44
C LYS A 298 0.67 27.13 -6.88
N SER A 299 -0.18 26.44 -7.62
CA SER A 299 0.08 26.23 -9.04
C SER A 299 0.09 27.56 -9.79
N ASN A 300 1.23 27.89 -10.41
CA ASN A 300 1.46 29.17 -11.06
C ASN A 300 2.41 29.01 -12.25
N LYS A 301 1.98 29.47 -13.43
CA LYS A 301 2.77 29.42 -14.68
C LYS A 301 3.96 30.39 -14.71
N ASP A 302 3.92 31.48 -13.93
CA ASP A 302 4.90 32.57 -13.98
C ASP A 302 6.07 32.34 -13.00
N MET A 303 6.03 31.26 -12.22
CA MET A 303 7.12 30.84 -11.33
C MET A 303 8.09 29.90 -12.07
N PRO A 304 9.35 29.72 -11.56
CA PRO A 304 10.25 28.71 -12.09
C PRO A 304 9.63 27.32 -12.01
N PHE A 305 10.07 26.42 -12.89
CA PHE A 305 9.52 25.07 -12.98
C PHE A 305 9.73 24.27 -11.71
N SER A 306 8.66 23.64 -11.26
CA SER A 306 8.67 22.54 -10.30
C SER A 306 7.56 21.54 -10.59
N ALA A 307 7.82 20.25 -10.33
CA ALA A 307 6.85 19.18 -10.53
C ALA A 307 7.02 18.10 -9.46
N PHE A 308 5.92 17.47 -9.11
CA PHE A 308 5.89 16.32 -8.21
C PHE A 308 5.69 15.03 -9.01
N VAL A 309 6.59 14.07 -8.86
CA VAL A 309 6.53 12.75 -9.49
C VAL A 309 5.67 11.85 -8.62
N PHE A 310 4.45 11.58 -9.06
CA PHE A 310 3.52 10.83 -8.26
C PHE A 310 3.43 9.34 -8.63
N LYS A 311 3.97 8.94 -9.80
CA LYS A 311 3.96 7.55 -10.23
C LYS A 311 5.12 7.23 -11.17
N THR A 312 5.60 6.00 -11.07
CA THR A 312 6.58 5.43 -11.99
C THR A 312 6.02 4.16 -12.62
N ILE A 313 6.23 3.95 -13.92
CA ILE A 313 5.88 2.72 -14.62
C ILE A 313 7.16 2.13 -15.21
N ALA A 314 7.42 0.86 -14.92
CA ALA A 314 8.49 0.09 -15.54
C ALA A 314 7.97 -0.59 -16.83
N ASP A 315 8.20 0.04 -17.98
CA ASP A 315 7.82 -0.51 -19.26
C ASP A 315 9.00 -1.32 -19.86
N PRO A 316 8.80 -2.58 -20.28
CA PRO A 316 9.86 -3.42 -20.82
C PRO A 316 10.52 -2.87 -22.10
N PHE A 317 9.81 -2.05 -22.88
CA PHE A 317 10.25 -1.53 -24.18
C PHE A 317 10.77 -0.10 -24.10
N VAL A 318 10.06 0.77 -23.40
CA VAL A 318 10.39 2.21 -23.29
C VAL A 318 11.32 2.47 -22.10
N GLY A 319 11.37 1.55 -21.14
CA GLY A 319 12.10 1.69 -19.89
C GLY A 319 11.28 2.41 -18.82
N LYS A 320 11.93 3.18 -17.97
CA LYS A 320 11.30 3.91 -16.89
C LYS A 320 10.51 5.11 -17.41
N LEU A 321 9.24 5.19 -17.04
CA LEU A 321 8.33 6.29 -17.34
C LEU A 321 7.95 6.96 -16.03
N SER A 322 8.36 8.21 -15.85
CA SER A 322 8.03 9.01 -14.65
C SER A 322 6.87 9.92 -14.94
N ILE A 323 5.80 9.78 -14.17
CA ILE A 323 4.56 10.54 -14.31
C ILE A 323 4.52 11.61 -13.23
N PHE A 324 4.27 12.84 -13.63
CA PHE A 324 4.37 13.99 -12.76
C PHE A 324 3.22 14.99 -13.00
N LYS A 325 2.94 15.75 -11.97
CA LYS A 325 2.11 16.97 -12.07
C LYS A 325 3.02 18.18 -11.98
N VAL A 326 2.93 19.08 -12.95
CA VAL A 326 3.64 20.36 -12.90
C VAL A 326 2.93 21.26 -11.89
N GLN A 327 3.64 21.71 -10.87
CA GLN A 327 3.08 22.63 -9.88
C GLN A 327 3.32 24.08 -10.30
N THR A 328 4.52 24.39 -10.75
CA THR A 328 4.84 25.75 -11.19
C THR A 328 5.63 25.76 -12.50
N GLY A 329 5.53 26.85 -13.24
CA GLY A 329 6.23 27.05 -14.50
C GLY A 329 5.79 26.08 -15.60
N GLU A 330 6.72 25.70 -16.45
CA GLU A 330 6.48 24.74 -17.55
C GLU A 330 7.70 23.85 -17.79
N LEU A 331 7.42 22.60 -18.20
CA LEU A 331 8.45 21.67 -18.65
C LEU A 331 8.41 21.54 -20.16
N THR A 332 9.57 21.75 -20.80
CA THR A 332 9.75 21.59 -22.25
C THR A 332 10.76 20.48 -22.55
N THR A 333 10.71 19.95 -23.76
CA THR A 333 11.75 19.02 -24.25
C THR A 333 13.11 19.71 -24.23
N ASP A 334 14.17 18.91 -24.01
CA ASP A 334 15.57 19.34 -23.88
C ASP A 334 15.90 20.20 -22.66
N LYS A 335 14.92 20.50 -21.79
CA LYS A 335 15.17 21.24 -20.54
C LYS A 335 16.02 20.38 -19.59
N ILE A 336 16.94 21.06 -18.90
CA ILE A 336 17.76 20.47 -17.85
C ILE A 336 17.07 20.79 -16.50
N ILE A 337 16.79 19.75 -15.73
CA ILE A 337 16.14 19.85 -14.44
C ILE A 337 16.94 19.14 -13.37
N ILE A 338 16.62 19.36 -12.12
CA ILE A 338 17.28 18.74 -10.97
C ILE A 338 16.24 17.95 -10.18
N ASN A 339 16.59 16.74 -9.77
CA ASN A 339 15.89 16.03 -8.72
C ASN A 339 16.33 16.60 -7.37
N SER A 340 15.42 17.22 -6.64
CA SER A 340 15.72 17.96 -5.40
C SER A 340 16.21 17.06 -4.27
N LYS A 341 15.77 15.79 -4.22
CA LYS A 341 16.10 14.82 -3.17
C LYS A 341 17.58 14.38 -3.20
N ASN A 342 18.11 14.13 -4.39
CA ASN A 342 19.47 13.60 -4.57
C ASN A 342 20.41 14.58 -5.27
N ASN A 343 19.93 15.76 -5.64
CA ASN A 343 20.66 16.82 -6.38
C ASN A 343 21.24 16.35 -7.74
N LYS A 344 20.69 15.29 -8.33
CA LYS A 344 21.13 14.81 -9.63
C LYS A 344 20.47 15.58 -10.75
N VAL A 345 21.24 15.85 -11.78
CA VAL A 345 20.77 16.51 -13.00
C VAL A 345 20.12 15.48 -13.91
N GLU A 346 18.95 15.82 -14.43
CA GLU A 346 18.18 15.03 -15.38
C GLU A 346 17.95 15.85 -16.66
N LYS A 347 18.07 15.19 -17.80
CA LYS A 347 17.74 15.79 -19.10
C LYS A 347 16.42 15.25 -19.61
N VAL A 348 15.50 16.15 -19.91
CA VAL A 348 14.19 15.80 -20.48
C VAL A 348 14.34 15.44 -21.96
N SER A 349 14.20 14.17 -22.29
CA SER A 349 14.38 13.69 -23.69
C SER A 349 13.08 13.66 -24.49
N SER A 350 11.95 13.34 -23.84
CA SER A 350 10.64 13.31 -24.49
C SER A 350 9.56 13.57 -23.47
N LEU A 351 8.49 14.23 -23.90
CA LEU A 351 7.31 14.51 -23.07
C LEU A 351 6.08 13.93 -23.74
N CYS A 352 5.18 13.38 -22.95
CA CYS A 352 3.88 12.94 -23.43
C CYS A 352 2.79 13.08 -22.37
N PHE A 353 1.55 13.14 -22.83
CA PHE A 353 0.38 12.84 -22.02
C PHE A 353 0.10 11.34 -22.11
N LEU A 354 -0.35 10.74 -21.03
CA LEU A 354 -0.78 9.34 -21.02
C LEU A 354 -2.29 9.26 -21.12
N ARG A 355 -2.80 8.32 -21.92
CA ARG A 355 -4.20 7.91 -21.92
C ARG A 355 -4.23 6.39 -21.82
N GLY A 356 -4.36 5.88 -20.60
CA GLY A 356 -4.11 4.46 -20.35
C GLY A 356 -2.74 4.04 -20.85
N LYS A 357 -2.69 3.04 -21.73
CA LYS A 357 -1.43 2.60 -22.40
C LYS A 357 -0.92 3.57 -23.45
N GLY A 358 -1.79 4.43 -23.99
CA GLY A 358 -1.45 5.33 -25.12
C GLY A 358 -0.62 6.52 -24.69
N GLN A 359 0.43 6.85 -25.46
CA GLN A 359 1.27 8.02 -25.28
C GLN A 359 0.97 9.06 -26.35
N ILE A 360 0.58 10.27 -25.94
CA ILE A 360 0.31 11.41 -26.83
C ILE A 360 1.48 12.38 -26.69
N GLN A 361 2.37 12.41 -27.69
CA GLN A 361 3.57 13.25 -27.68
C GLN A 361 3.23 14.73 -27.57
N THR A 362 4.03 15.46 -26.79
CA THR A 362 3.95 16.91 -26.64
C THR A 362 5.34 17.50 -26.50
N SER A 363 5.48 18.77 -26.85
CA SER A 363 6.74 19.52 -26.65
C SER A 363 6.79 20.23 -25.30
N LYS A 364 5.62 20.38 -24.61
CA LYS A 364 5.49 21.19 -23.42
C LYS A 364 4.36 20.70 -22.53
N ILE A 365 4.54 20.83 -21.21
CA ILE A 365 3.53 20.60 -20.17
C ILE A 365 3.61 21.79 -19.20
N GLY A 366 2.48 22.50 -19.03
CA GLY A 366 2.38 23.71 -18.20
C GLY A 366 1.94 23.44 -16.77
N ALA A 367 1.99 24.48 -15.94
CA ALA A 367 1.54 24.44 -14.55
C ALA A 367 0.13 23.91 -14.41
N GLY A 368 -0.11 23.07 -13.44
CA GLY A 368 -1.37 22.40 -13.15
C GLY A 368 -1.63 21.14 -13.97
N ASP A 369 -0.90 20.89 -15.06
CA ASP A 369 -1.15 19.73 -15.93
C ASP A 369 -0.33 18.49 -15.54
N ILE A 370 -0.83 17.32 -15.94
CA ILE A 370 -0.21 16.02 -15.68
C ILE A 370 0.41 15.51 -16.96
N GLY A 371 1.66 15.08 -16.88
CA GLY A 371 2.37 14.48 -17.97
C GLY A 371 3.36 13.41 -17.56
N ALA A 372 4.08 12.89 -18.55
CA ALA A 372 5.07 11.85 -18.34
C ALA A 372 6.35 12.14 -19.14
N VAL A 373 7.45 11.69 -18.57
CA VAL A 373 8.79 11.75 -19.19
C VAL A 373 9.43 10.37 -19.15
N THR A 374 10.12 10.01 -20.24
CA THR A 374 10.82 8.73 -20.33
C THR A 374 12.29 8.85 -19.95
N LYS A 375 12.84 7.75 -19.43
CA LYS A 375 14.29 7.55 -19.23
C LYS A 375 14.98 8.48 -18.23
N LEU A 376 14.27 9.04 -17.24
CA LEU A 376 14.93 9.66 -16.11
C LEU A 376 15.66 8.59 -15.28
N GLN A 377 16.93 8.85 -14.96
CA GLN A 377 17.82 7.84 -14.35
C GLN A 377 17.76 7.85 -12.82
N TYR A 378 17.61 9.01 -12.24
CA TYR A 378 17.76 9.25 -10.79
C TYR A 378 16.44 9.64 -10.11
N THR A 379 15.32 9.55 -10.83
CA THR A 379 14.01 10.00 -10.38
C THR A 379 13.13 8.81 -10.04
N SER A 380 12.45 8.85 -8.90
CA SER A 380 11.53 7.83 -8.41
C SER A 380 10.19 8.46 -7.98
N THR A 381 9.19 7.64 -7.71
CA THR A 381 7.90 8.07 -7.16
C THR A 381 8.12 8.79 -5.82
N GLY A 382 7.47 9.95 -5.66
CA GLY A 382 7.62 10.83 -4.49
C GLY A 382 8.73 11.88 -4.61
N ASP A 383 9.49 11.90 -5.72
CA ASP A 383 10.54 12.88 -5.92
C ASP A 383 9.99 14.21 -6.48
N THR A 384 10.68 15.28 -6.20
CA THR A 384 10.42 16.61 -6.78
C THR A 384 11.45 16.94 -7.84
N LEU A 385 10.97 17.36 -9.00
CA LEU A 385 11.78 17.88 -10.10
C LEU A 385 11.68 19.40 -10.15
N CYS A 386 12.78 20.10 -10.27
CA CYS A 386 12.79 21.56 -10.25
C CYS A 386 13.94 22.16 -11.08
N GLU A 387 13.88 23.48 -11.27
CA GLU A 387 15.00 24.25 -11.81
C GLU A 387 16.11 24.45 -10.74
N SER A 388 17.33 24.62 -11.18
CA SER A 388 18.49 24.78 -10.30
C SER A 388 18.45 26.02 -9.39
N ASN A 389 17.76 27.07 -9.84
CA ASN A 389 17.56 28.32 -9.11
C ASN A 389 16.32 28.31 -8.19
N PHE A 390 15.51 27.25 -8.26
CA PHE A 390 14.28 27.11 -7.46
C PHE A 390 14.23 25.71 -6.83
N LYS A 391 15.17 25.42 -5.95
CA LYS A 391 15.25 24.13 -5.27
C LYS A 391 14.25 24.04 -4.14
N ILE A 392 13.22 23.22 -4.35
CA ILE A 392 12.20 22.89 -3.37
C ILE A 392 11.95 21.38 -3.37
N ALA A 393 11.40 20.85 -2.31
CA ALA A 393 10.97 19.47 -2.19
C ALA A 393 9.54 19.44 -1.67
N TYR A 394 8.61 18.89 -2.45
CA TYR A 394 7.25 18.64 -2.00
C TYR A 394 7.23 17.49 -1.00
N GLU A 395 6.25 17.51 -0.11
CA GLU A 395 5.99 16.42 0.82
C GLU A 395 5.72 15.11 0.07
N GLY A 396 6.44 14.06 0.46
CA GLY A 396 6.33 12.73 -0.14
C GLY A 396 5.06 11.99 0.24
N PHE A 397 5.05 10.70 -0.02
CA PHE A 397 3.95 9.80 0.32
C PHE A 397 4.15 9.18 1.70
N GLU A 398 3.05 9.00 2.42
CA GLU A 398 2.95 8.11 3.57
C GLU A 398 2.18 6.86 3.15
N PHE A 399 2.90 5.85 2.70
CA PHE A 399 2.31 4.57 2.35
C PHE A 399 2.08 3.70 3.59
N PRO A 400 1.02 2.88 3.61
CA PRO A 400 0.83 1.90 4.66
C PRO A 400 1.97 0.88 4.67
N GLU A 401 2.26 0.33 5.83
CA GLU A 401 3.28 -0.70 5.96
C GLU A 401 2.85 -2.02 5.30
N ALA A 402 3.83 -2.71 4.73
CA ALA A 402 3.63 -4.05 4.22
C ALA A 402 3.45 -5.02 5.41
N VAL A 403 2.29 -5.70 5.44
CA VAL A 403 1.90 -6.56 6.57
C VAL A 403 1.94 -8.05 6.24
N MET A 404 2.12 -8.41 4.98
CA MET A 404 2.22 -9.80 4.53
C MET A 404 3.56 -10.04 3.86
N THR A 405 4.25 -11.10 4.25
CA THR A 405 5.56 -11.47 3.71
C THR A 405 5.53 -12.89 3.14
N MET A 406 6.06 -13.07 1.93
CA MET A 406 6.25 -14.37 1.30
C MET A 406 7.69 -14.56 0.81
N ALA A 407 8.16 -15.78 0.82
CA ALA A 407 9.43 -16.16 0.20
C ALA A 407 9.23 -16.37 -1.30
N VAL A 408 10.14 -15.80 -2.09
CA VAL A 408 10.15 -15.91 -3.55
C VAL A 408 11.28 -16.86 -3.96
N LEU A 409 10.92 -17.98 -4.56
CA LEU A 409 11.86 -18.99 -5.03
C LEU A 409 11.89 -19.04 -6.55
N PRO A 410 13.07 -19.26 -7.15
CA PRO A 410 13.16 -19.52 -8.58
C PRO A 410 12.51 -20.85 -8.93
N LYS A 411 11.71 -20.88 -10.00
CA LYS A 411 11.19 -22.13 -10.54
C LYS A 411 12.26 -22.90 -11.32
N SER A 412 13.24 -22.19 -11.86
CA SER A 412 14.38 -22.75 -12.59
C SER A 412 15.69 -22.38 -11.89
N LYS A 413 16.60 -23.35 -11.72
CA LYS A 413 17.93 -23.08 -11.14
C LYS A 413 18.68 -22.03 -11.99
N GLY A 414 19.24 -21.01 -11.31
CA GLY A 414 20.05 -19.96 -11.94
C GLY A 414 19.29 -18.66 -12.27
N ASP A 415 18.00 -18.56 -11.95
CA ASP A 415 17.21 -17.33 -12.18
C ASP A 415 17.24 -16.34 -11.00
N GLU A 416 18.00 -16.60 -9.93
CA GLU A 416 18.04 -15.76 -8.72
C GLU A 416 18.46 -14.31 -9.01
N GLU A 417 19.46 -14.13 -9.89
CA GLU A 417 19.91 -12.79 -10.28
C GLU A 417 18.85 -12.05 -11.10
N LYS A 418 18.18 -12.75 -12.02
CA LYS A 418 17.08 -12.18 -12.81
C LYS A 418 15.89 -11.79 -11.92
N ILE A 419 15.57 -12.64 -10.92
CA ILE A 419 14.52 -12.33 -9.93
C ILE A 419 14.87 -11.03 -9.19
N SER A 420 16.10 -10.90 -8.70
CA SER A 420 16.55 -9.70 -8.01
C SER A 420 16.43 -8.43 -8.88
N GLN A 421 16.85 -8.51 -10.14
CA GLN A 421 16.74 -7.41 -11.11
C GLN A 421 15.27 -7.09 -11.45
N GLY A 422 14.43 -8.10 -11.61
CA GLY A 422 13.00 -7.94 -11.88
C GLY A 422 12.27 -7.30 -10.70
N LEU A 423 12.54 -7.78 -9.48
CA LEU A 423 12.00 -7.21 -8.25
C LEU A 423 12.41 -5.75 -8.07
N SER A 424 13.67 -5.41 -8.31
CA SER A 424 14.14 -4.00 -8.21
C SER A 424 13.36 -3.07 -9.14
N LYS A 425 13.04 -3.50 -10.37
CA LYS A 425 12.24 -2.71 -11.31
C LYS A 425 10.77 -2.57 -10.86
N LEU A 426 10.21 -3.60 -10.24
CA LEU A 426 8.84 -3.56 -9.72
C LEU A 426 8.74 -2.72 -8.44
N LEU A 427 9.79 -2.65 -7.62
CA LEU A 427 9.88 -1.72 -6.49
C LEU A 427 9.91 -0.26 -6.94
N ASP A 428 10.51 0.04 -8.10
CA ASP A 428 10.45 1.38 -8.69
C ASP A 428 9.02 1.75 -9.15
N GLU A 429 8.22 0.75 -9.55
CA GLU A 429 6.81 0.92 -9.97
C GLU A 429 5.87 1.05 -8.78
N ASP A 430 6.05 0.24 -7.73
CA ASP A 430 5.19 0.21 -6.57
C ASP A 430 6.02 0.24 -5.28
N PRO A 431 6.13 1.40 -4.62
CA PRO A 431 6.92 1.58 -3.41
C PRO A 431 6.30 0.95 -2.16
N THR A 432 5.09 0.41 -2.22
CA THR A 432 4.45 -0.30 -1.09
C THR A 432 4.99 -1.72 -0.91
N PHE A 433 5.73 -2.26 -1.88
CA PHE A 433 6.49 -3.49 -1.72
C PHE A 433 7.80 -3.26 -0.97
N LYS A 434 8.19 -4.23 -0.15
CA LYS A 434 9.53 -4.31 0.45
C LYS A 434 10.18 -5.63 0.02
N VAL A 435 11.46 -5.59 -0.36
CA VAL A 435 12.24 -6.79 -0.67
C VAL A 435 13.42 -6.85 0.28
N SER A 436 13.60 -8.00 0.91
CA SER A 436 14.72 -8.27 1.80
C SER A 436 15.30 -9.66 1.53
N ARG A 437 16.57 -9.88 1.93
CA ARG A 437 17.19 -11.18 1.87
C ARG A 437 17.43 -11.69 3.27
N ASP A 438 16.77 -12.79 3.62
CA ASP A 438 17.08 -13.55 4.81
C ASP A 438 18.37 -14.34 4.56
N GLN A 439 19.44 -13.91 5.22
CA GLN A 439 20.76 -14.54 5.09
C GLN A 439 20.83 -15.90 5.79
N GLU A 440 20.06 -16.08 6.87
CA GLU A 440 20.04 -17.32 7.66
C GLU A 440 19.38 -18.47 6.87
N ASN A 441 18.21 -18.18 6.30
CA ASN A 441 17.45 -19.16 5.53
C ASN A 441 17.80 -19.17 4.03
N ALA A 442 18.65 -18.22 3.60
CA ALA A 442 19.02 -17.97 2.21
C ALA A 442 17.79 -17.75 1.29
N GLU A 443 16.77 -17.04 1.81
CA GLU A 443 15.53 -16.74 1.10
C GLU A 443 15.46 -15.28 0.67
N THR A 444 14.86 -15.03 -0.48
CA THR A 444 14.43 -13.69 -0.88
C THR A 444 13.00 -13.52 -0.42
N LEU A 445 12.77 -12.53 0.43
CA LEU A 445 11.47 -12.22 1.00
C LEU A 445 10.88 -10.99 0.31
N VAL A 446 9.60 -11.07 -0.03
CA VAL A 446 8.81 -9.96 -0.55
C VAL A 446 7.66 -9.70 0.43
N SER A 447 7.55 -8.46 0.86
CA SER A 447 6.45 -8.02 1.72
C SER A 447 5.55 -7.06 0.95
N GLY A 448 4.25 -7.15 1.14
CA GLY A 448 3.21 -6.34 0.50
C GLY A 448 2.01 -6.12 1.42
N ILE A 449 1.02 -5.39 0.92
CA ILE A 449 -0.18 -5.02 1.66
C ILE A 449 -1.13 -6.21 1.87
N GLY A 450 -1.10 -7.20 0.98
CA GLY A 450 -1.94 -8.39 1.06
C GLY A 450 -1.56 -9.48 0.07
N GLU A 451 -2.31 -10.59 0.08
CA GLU A 451 -2.03 -11.77 -0.72
C GLU A 451 -2.13 -11.48 -2.23
N THR A 452 -3.23 -10.85 -2.65
CA THR A 452 -3.43 -10.48 -4.06
C THR A 452 -2.33 -9.54 -4.57
N HIS A 453 -1.84 -8.63 -3.72
CA HIS A 453 -0.75 -7.73 -4.05
C HIS A 453 0.53 -8.50 -4.41
N ILE A 454 0.95 -9.46 -3.57
CA ILE A 454 2.16 -10.28 -3.80
C ILE A 454 1.98 -11.22 -4.99
N GLU A 455 0.79 -11.81 -5.17
CA GLU A 455 0.48 -12.62 -6.36
C GLU A 455 0.60 -11.82 -7.67
N VAL A 456 0.08 -10.58 -7.67
CA VAL A 456 0.19 -9.69 -8.83
C VAL A 456 1.66 -9.37 -9.13
N LEU A 457 2.49 -9.14 -8.12
CA LEU A 457 3.93 -8.95 -8.31
C LEU A 457 4.56 -10.18 -8.99
N ALA A 458 4.27 -11.39 -8.52
CA ALA A 458 4.77 -12.63 -9.13
C ALA A 458 4.29 -12.79 -10.59
N SER A 459 3.03 -12.46 -10.87
CA SER A 459 2.47 -12.46 -12.22
C SER A 459 3.14 -11.41 -13.12
N LYS A 460 3.42 -10.21 -12.61
CA LYS A 460 4.16 -9.15 -13.32
C LYS A 460 5.61 -9.56 -13.62
N LEU A 461 6.29 -10.26 -12.69
CA LEU A 461 7.62 -10.83 -12.96
C LEU A 461 7.59 -11.76 -14.18
N LYS A 462 6.56 -12.59 -14.27
CA LYS A 462 6.38 -13.52 -15.41
C LYS A 462 6.01 -12.78 -16.69
N SER A 463 5.00 -11.93 -16.67
CA SER A 463 4.44 -11.29 -17.87
C SER A 463 5.37 -10.21 -18.45
N LYS A 464 6.00 -9.38 -17.59
CA LYS A 464 6.88 -8.28 -18.03
C LYS A 464 8.33 -8.72 -18.26
N PHE A 465 8.85 -9.67 -17.48
CA PHE A 465 10.27 -10.02 -17.47
C PHE A 465 10.55 -11.48 -17.82
N GLY A 466 9.54 -12.31 -18.02
CA GLY A 466 9.68 -13.72 -18.36
C GLY A 466 10.24 -14.59 -17.21
N ILE A 467 10.14 -14.14 -15.97
CA ILE A 467 10.70 -14.78 -14.78
C ILE A 467 9.58 -15.51 -14.03
N ASP A 468 9.65 -16.84 -13.99
CA ASP A 468 8.68 -17.68 -13.28
C ASP A 468 9.17 -17.94 -11.85
N VAL A 469 8.33 -17.62 -10.86
CA VAL A 469 8.65 -17.75 -9.43
C VAL A 469 7.61 -18.61 -8.70
N ILE A 470 8.00 -19.16 -7.56
CA ILE A 470 7.13 -19.86 -6.64
C ILE A 470 7.05 -19.02 -5.36
N LEU A 471 5.83 -18.70 -4.93
CA LEU A 471 5.55 -18.05 -3.66
C LEU A 471 5.30 -19.12 -2.60
N GLN A 472 5.91 -18.97 -1.43
CA GLN A 472 5.69 -19.84 -0.28
C GLN A 472 5.79 -19.05 1.02
N ASP A 473 5.27 -19.62 2.11
CA ASP A 473 5.44 -19.03 3.43
C ASP A 473 6.94 -18.99 3.79
N PRO A 474 7.43 -17.89 4.40
CA PRO A 474 8.81 -17.79 4.84
C PRO A 474 9.15 -18.86 5.87
N LYS A 475 10.40 -19.31 5.90
CA LYS A 475 10.85 -20.20 6.97
C LYS A 475 10.87 -19.45 8.29
N ILE A 476 10.36 -20.14 9.32
CA ILE A 476 10.36 -19.61 10.67
C ILE A 476 11.78 -19.71 11.23
N PRO A 477 12.37 -18.65 11.77
CA PRO A 477 13.69 -18.69 12.38
C PRO A 477 13.63 -19.32 13.77
N TYR A 478 13.34 -20.63 13.82
CA TYR A 478 13.38 -21.38 15.08
C TYR A 478 14.78 -21.34 15.72
N ARG A 479 14.81 -21.52 17.03
CA ARG A 479 16.03 -21.63 17.82
C ARG A 479 16.00 -22.92 18.66
N GLU A 480 17.16 -23.35 19.12
CA GLU A 480 17.26 -24.38 20.14
C GLU A 480 17.86 -23.79 21.42
N THR A 481 17.52 -24.34 22.57
CA THR A 481 18.14 -24.04 23.85
C THR A 481 18.09 -25.27 24.77
N ILE A 482 18.56 -25.15 25.99
CA ILE A 482 18.52 -26.23 27.00
C ILE A 482 17.76 -25.77 28.24
N LYS A 483 17.02 -26.67 28.86
CA LYS A 483 16.33 -26.45 30.14
C LYS A 483 17.07 -26.99 31.36
N GLY A 484 17.88 -27.98 31.15
CA GLY A 484 18.67 -28.63 32.19
C GLY A 484 20.13 -28.21 32.16
N SER A 485 20.90 -28.78 33.06
CA SER A 485 22.36 -28.68 33.09
C SER A 485 23.01 -30.02 32.80
N SER A 486 24.17 -29.98 32.17
CA SER A 486 24.99 -31.16 31.94
C SER A 486 26.46 -30.83 32.18
N ASP A 487 27.20 -31.77 32.73
CA ASP A 487 28.66 -31.71 32.89
C ASP A 487 29.26 -32.87 32.12
N VAL A 488 30.03 -32.59 31.10
CA VAL A 488 30.48 -33.60 30.13
C VAL A 488 31.94 -33.42 29.74
N GLN A 489 32.56 -34.53 29.41
CA GLN A 489 33.90 -34.56 28.84
C GLN A 489 33.82 -34.74 27.32
N GLY A 490 34.54 -33.88 26.59
CA GLY A 490 34.81 -34.01 25.17
C GLY A 490 36.30 -34.33 24.98
N LYS A 491 36.60 -35.55 24.51
CA LYS A 491 37.96 -36.00 24.30
C LYS A 491 38.21 -36.38 22.86
N HIS A 492 39.13 -35.66 22.23
CA HIS A 492 39.62 -35.98 20.88
C HIS A 492 41.02 -36.57 20.97
N LYS A 493 41.15 -37.87 20.61
CA LYS A 493 42.44 -38.56 20.52
C LYS A 493 42.47 -39.30 19.19
N LYS A 494 43.37 -38.91 18.27
CA LYS A 494 43.59 -39.58 17.00
C LYS A 494 45.09 -39.79 16.78
N GLN A 495 45.47 -40.99 16.44
CA GLN A 495 46.85 -41.35 16.17
C GLN A 495 46.87 -42.10 14.85
N SER A 496 47.41 -41.47 13.80
CA SER A 496 47.48 -42.02 12.43
C SER A 496 48.85 -41.69 11.84
N GLY A 497 49.92 -42.38 12.37
CA GLY A 497 51.29 -42.25 11.86
C GLY A 497 51.89 -40.84 11.98
N GLY A 498 53.01 -40.67 12.66
CA GLY A 498 53.63 -39.37 12.90
C GLY A 498 53.06 -38.59 14.09
N HIS A 499 52.80 -37.28 13.95
CA HIS A 499 52.19 -36.45 15.00
C HIS A 499 50.72 -36.83 15.24
N GLY A 500 50.34 -37.13 16.47
CA GLY A 500 48.96 -37.39 16.91
C GLY A 500 48.16 -36.08 17.06
N GLN A 501 46.86 -36.23 17.32
CA GLN A 501 45.99 -35.11 17.71
C GLN A 501 45.39 -35.39 19.09
N TYR A 502 45.54 -34.48 20.03
CA TYR A 502 45.02 -34.61 21.36
C TYR A 502 44.38 -33.33 21.88
N GLY A 503 43.13 -33.41 22.32
CA GLY A 503 42.41 -32.35 23.01
C GLY A 503 41.40 -32.97 23.96
N ASP A 504 41.33 -32.47 25.19
CA ASP A 504 40.45 -32.99 26.23
C ASP A 504 39.94 -31.84 27.08
N VAL A 505 38.61 -31.67 27.14
CA VAL A 505 37.92 -30.60 27.86
C VAL A 505 36.74 -31.15 28.65
N LYS A 506 36.53 -30.60 29.84
CA LYS A 506 35.31 -30.83 30.63
C LYS A 506 34.55 -29.53 30.72
N ILE A 507 33.32 -29.55 30.25
CA ILE A 507 32.49 -28.35 30.11
C ILE A 507 31.14 -28.61 30.75
N LYS A 508 30.74 -27.67 31.61
CA LYS A 508 29.38 -27.59 32.16
C LYS A 508 28.54 -26.69 31.32
N PHE A 509 27.41 -27.19 30.79
CA PHE A 509 26.42 -26.46 30.06
C PHE A 509 25.19 -26.16 30.93
N GLU A 510 24.73 -24.92 30.95
CA GLU A 510 23.58 -24.45 31.74
C GLU A 510 22.79 -23.42 30.93
N PRO A 511 21.45 -23.29 31.14
CA PRO A 511 20.71 -22.17 30.53
C PRO A 511 21.17 -20.86 31.16
N ARG A 512 21.24 -19.81 30.33
CA ARG A 512 21.48 -18.43 30.83
C ARG A 512 20.27 -17.96 31.62
N ARG A 513 20.50 -17.38 32.80
CA ARG A 513 19.43 -16.88 33.69
C ARG A 513 19.17 -15.36 33.53
N ASP A 514 20.05 -14.66 32.84
CA ASP A 514 20.02 -13.22 32.65
C ASP A 514 19.25 -12.79 31.39
N GLY A 515 18.63 -13.75 30.64
CA GLY A 515 17.89 -13.47 29.42
C GLY A 515 18.75 -13.21 28.17
N GLY A 516 20.09 -13.28 28.30
CA GLY A 516 20.99 -13.08 27.16
C GLY A 516 20.87 -14.21 26.14
N LEU A 517 20.82 -13.87 24.86
CA LEU A 517 20.70 -14.85 23.77
C LEU A 517 22.02 -15.43 23.31
N ASP A 518 23.13 -14.73 23.54
CA ASP A 518 24.47 -15.18 23.15
C ASP A 518 25.05 -16.23 24.08
N LEU A 519 26.15 -16.89 23.64
CA LEU A 519 26.96 -17.77 24.49
C LEU A 519 27.65 -16.97 25.59
N GLU A 520 27.39 -17.32 26.84
CA GLU A 520 28.22 -16.92 27.98
C GLU A 520 29.31 -17.98 28.18
N PHE A 521 30.55 -17.72 27.77
CA PHE A 521 31.67 -18.61 27.99
C PHE A 521 32.44 -18.21 29.26
N VAL A 522 32.63 -19.16 30.18
CA VAL A 522 33.31 -18.91 31.44
C VAL A 522 34.48 -19.84 31.55
N ASP A 523 35.69 -19.28 31.76
CA ASP A 523 36.90 -20.04 32.09
C ASP A 523 37.06 -20.15 33.61
N LYS A 524 37.03 -21.39 34.10
CA LYS A 524 37.32 -21.79 35.49
C LYS A 524 38.43 -22.82 35.58
N VAL A 525 39.31 -22.91 34.60
CA VAL A 525 40.41 -23.88 34.59
C VAL A 525 41.45 -23.51 35.67
N VAL A 526 41.80 -24.48 36.51
CA VAL A 526 42.79 -24.34 37.56
C VAL A 526 43.99 -25.26 37.27
N GLY A 527 45.20 -24.84 37.64
CA GLY A 527 46.41 -25.64 37.53
C GLY A 527 46.96 -25.81 36.11
N GLY A 528 46.44 -25.10 35.11
CA GLY A 528 46.96 -25.15 33.75
C GLY A 528 46.71 -26.45 32.99
N VAL A 529 45.73 -27.25 33.43
CA VAL A 529 45.33 -28.53 32.80
C VAL A 529 44.88 -28.36 31.36
N VAL A 530 44.33 -27.20 31.02
CA VAL A 530 44.17 -26.69 29.65
C VAL A 530 45.06 -25.44 29.52
N PRO A 531 46.08 -25.45 28.66
CA PRO A 531 46.94 -24.29 28.44
C PRO A 531 46.15 -23.07 27.97
N ARG A 532 46.49 -21.86 28.49
CA ARG A 532 45.75 -20.61 28.21
C ARG A 532 45.62 -20.25 26.72
N ASN A 533 46.63 -20.66 25.92
CA ASN A 533 46.61 -20.44 24.47
C ASN A 533 45.55 -21.29 23.73
N TYR A 534 45.02 -22.37 24.33
CA TYR A 534 43.99 -23.21 23.72
C TYR A 534 42.58 -22.90 24.21
N ILE A 535 42.41 -22.11 25.28
CA ILE A 535 41.08 -21.71 25.78
C ILE A 535 40.29 -20.93 24.75
N PRO A 536 40.84 -19.93 23.99
CA PRO A 536 40.14 -19.26 22.92
C PRO A 536 39.70 -20.21 21.78
N ALA A 537 40.45 -21.27 21.54
CA ALA A 537 40.10 -22.32 20.56
C ALA A 537 38.88 -23.14 21.00
N VAL A 538 38.77 -23.44 22.32
CA VAL A 538 37.58 -24.08 22.89
C VAL A 538 36.36 -23.19 22.71
N GLU A 539 36.44 -21.90 23.10
CA GLU A 539 35.34 -20.96 22.93
C GLU A 539 34.92 -20.82 21.47
N LYS A 540 35.87 -20.64 20.54
CA LYS A 540 35.59 -20.56 19.11
C LYS A 540 34.94 -21.85 18.58
N GLY A 541 35.40 -23.02 19.08
CA GLY A 541 34.80 -24.32 18.76
C GLY A 541 33.33 -24.39 19.18
N LEU A 542 33.00 -23.92 20.39
CA LEU A 542 31.63 -23.87 20.89
C LEU A 542 30.78 -22.89 20.06
N ARG A 543 31.26 -21.67 19.79
CA ARG A 543 30.55 -20.67 18.96
C ARG A 543 30.25 -21.20 17.54
N ASP A 544 31.16 -21.95 16.94
CA ASP A 544 30.93 -22.60 15.66
C ASP A 544 29.88 -23.72 15.74
N CYS A 545 29.81 -24.45 16.86
CA CYS A 545 28.81 -25.49 17.09
C CYS A 545 27.41 -24.96 17.32
N LEU A 546 27.27 -23.76 17.95
CA LEU A 546 25.99 -23.15 18.23
C LEU A 546 25.18 -22.80 16.98
N LYS A 547 25.82 -22.69 15.83
CA LYS A 547 25.14 -22.47 14.54
C LYS A 547 24.25 -23.67 14.16
N LYS A 548 24.40 -24.80 14.83
CA LYS A 548 23.67 -26.04 14.52
C LYS A 548 23.33 -26.82 15.80
N GLY A 549 22.06 -26.79 16.17
CA GLY A 549 21.50 -27.49 17.31
C GLY A 549 21.45 -29.02 17.13
N VAL A 550 21.10 -29.71 18.20
CA VAL A 550 21.11 -31.17 18.26
C VAL A 550 19.76 -31.83 17.98
N LEU A 551 18.63 -31.05 18.05
CA LEU A 551 17.29 -31.58 17.82
C LEU A 551 16.91 -31.53 16.33
N ALA A 552 16.84 -30.34 15.79
CA ALA A 552 16.41 -30.07 14.41
C ALA A 552 17.51 -29.38 13.58
N GLY A 553 18.60 -28.96 14.24
CA GLY A 553 19.72 -28.28 13.60
C GLY A 553 19.56 -26.77 13.52
N TYR A 554 18.64 -26.18 14.26
CA TYR A 554 18.49 -24.72 14.36
C TYR A 554 19.58 -24.10 15.24
N PRO A 555 19.93 -22.80 15.06
CA PRO A 555 20.91 -22.13 15.90
C PRO A 555 20.54 -22.20 17.39
N VAL A 556 21.52 -22.39 18.24
CA VAL A 556 21.33 -22.47 19.69
C VAL A 556 21.61 -21.14 20.35
N ILE A 557 20.71 -20.73 21.25
CA ILE A 557 20.78 -19.45 21.97
C ILE A 557 20.64 -19.68 23.48
N GLY A 558 21.03 -18.65 24.26
CA GLY A 558 20.74 -18.57 25.69
C GLY A 558 21.44 -19.63 26.55
N ILE A 559 22.66 -20.02 26.20
CA ILE A 559 23.43 -21.00 26.99
C ILE A 559 24.67 -20.40 27.63
N LYS A 560 25.01 -20.95 28.78
CA LYS A 560 26.26 -20.72 29.50
C LYS A 560 27.12 -21.98 29.45
N ALA A 561 28.37 -21.85 28.99
CA ALA A 561 29.36 -22.92 28.96
C ALA A 561 30.53 -22.60 29.88
N THR A 562 30.73 -23.39 30.91
CA THR A 562 31.83 -23.22 31.85
C THR A 562 32.87 -24.32 31.60
N LEU A 563 34.05 -23.93 31.09
CA LEU A 563 35.21 -24.80 31.00
C LEU A 563 35.89 -24.86 32.38
N HIS A 564 35.96 -26.04 33.00
CA HIS A 564 36.47 -26.14 34.36
C HIS A 564 37.62 -27.14 34.52
N ASP A 565 37.80 -28.09 33.58
CA ASP A 565 38.87 -29.10 33.64
C ASP A 565 39.21 -29.60 32.22
N GLY A 566 40.28 -30.34 32.08
CA GLY A 566 40.70 -30.95 30.83
C GLY A 566 42.09 -31.57 30.94
N SER A 567 42.67 -31.94 29.83
CA SER A 567 44.06 -32.34 29.76
C SER A 567 44.67 -32.05 28.38
N TYR A 568 45.99 -31.92 28.34
CA TYR A 568 46.74 -31.70 27.09
C TYR A 568 47.91 -32.67 26.95
N HIS A 569 48.39 -32.80 25.73
CA HIS A 569 49.59 -33.56 25.41
C HIS A 569 50.69 -32.62 24.87
N PRO A 570 51.92 -32.63 25.41
CA PRO A 570 52.94 -31.63 25.04
C PRO A 570 53.28 -31.55 23.55
N VAL A 571 53.09 -32.68 22.80
CA VAL A 571 53.45 -32.76 21.38
C VAL A 571 52.22 -32.81 20.47
N ASP A 572 51.13 -33.48 20.88
CA ASP A 572 49.98 -33.80 20.02
C ASP A 572 48.82 -32.81 20.19
N SER A 573 48.90 -31.88 21.14
CA SER A 573 47.86 -30.86 21.34
C SER A 573 47.98 -29.71 20.35
N SER A 574 46.86 -29.28 19.82
CA SER A 574 46.75 -28.13 18.91
C SER A 574 45.41 -27.42 19.10
N GLU A 575 45.30 -26.15 18.60
CA GLU A 575 44.03 -25.43 18.60
C GLU A 575 42.90 -26.20 17.92
N MET A 576 43.23 -26.90 16.82
CA MET A 576 42.26 -27.69 16.08
C MET A 576 41.78 -28.90 16.90
N ALA A 577 42.67 -29.56 17.65
CA ALA A 577 42.30 -30.66 18.51
C ALA A 577 41.38 -30.25 19.67
N PHE A 578 41.60 -29.04 20.24
CA PHE A 578 40.74 -28.48 21.27
C PHE A 578 39.39 -28.00 20.70
N LYS A 579 39.33 -27.47 19.47
CA LYS A 579 38.06 -27.19 18.78
C LYS A 579 37.24 -28.46 18.59
N VAL A 580 37.84 -29.54 18.15
CA VAL A 580 37.15 -30.84 18.00
C VAL A 580 36.70 -31.39 19.33
N ALA A 581 37.53 -31.30 20.37
CA ALA A 581 37.16 -31.70 21.73
C ALA A 581 35.95 -30.90 22.26
N ALA A 582 35.93 -29.56 22.03
CA ALA A 582 34.80 -28.70 22.35
C ALA A 582 33.52 -29.13 21.62
N SER A 583 33.63 -29.47 20.34
CA SER A 583 32.49 -29.95 19.52
C SER A 583 31.93 -31.28 20.05
N LEU A 584 32.80 -32.20 20.49
CA LEU A 584 32.37 -33.46 21.10
C LEU A 584 31.67 -33.22 22.45
N ALA A 585 32.23 -32.32 23.27
CA ALA A 585 31.59 -31.90 24.51
C ALA A 585 30.23 -31.25 24.28
N TYR A 586 30.17 -30.34 23.33
CA TYR A 586 28.91 -29.64 22.93
C TYR A 586 27.82 -30.66 22.58
N LYS A 587 28.08 -31.56 21.63
CA LYS A 587 27.08 -32.53 21.17
C LYS A 587 26.52 -33.35 22.33
N LYS A 588 27.40 -33.95 23.12
CA LYS A 588 27.01 -34.76 24.27
C LYS A 588 26.35 -33.94 25.38
N GLY A 589 26.85 -32.72 25.61
CA GLY A 589 26.34 -31.84 26.65
C GLY A 589 24.95 -31.34 26.34
N MET A 590 24.69 -30.91 25.10
CA MET A 590 23.38 -30.44 24.68
C MET A 590 22.33 -31.56 24.70
N GLU A 591 22.66 -32.77 24.21
CA GLU A 591 21.77 -33.94 24.25
C GLU A 591 21.33 -34.29 25.69
N ASN A 592 22.25 -34.20 26.68
CA ASN A 592 21.97 -34.50 28.08
C ASN A 592 21.25 -33.36 28.85
N ALA A 593 21.29 -32.16 28.36
CA ALA A 593 20.79 -30.98 29.07
C ALA A 593 19.31 -30.66 28.77
N LYS A 594 18.52 -31.60 28.28
CA LYS A 594 17.09 -31.43 27.92
C LYS A 594 16.93 -30.32 26.89
N PRO A 595 17.36 -30.49 25.65
CA PRO A 595 17.23 -29.51 24.60
C PRO A 595 15.76 -29.30 24.21
N VAL A 596 15.39 -28.08 23.89
CA VAL A 596 14.04 -27.66 23.43
C VAL A 596 14.13 -26.75 22.23
N ILE A 597 13.07 -26.70 21.44
CA ILE A 597 12.92 -25.78 20.31
C ILE A 597 12.20 -24.54 20.80
N LEU A 598 12.65 -23.37 20.34
CA LEU A 598 12.03 -22.08 20.57
C LEU A 598 11.47 -21.52 19.27
N GLU A 599 10.29 -20.89 19.35
CA GLU A 599 9.66 -20.14 18.27
C GLU A 599 9.68 -18.64 18.56
N PRO A 600 9.78 -17.79 17.52
CA PRO A 600 9.70 -16.35 17.68
C PRO A 600 8.26 -15.92 17.98
N ILE A 601 8.10 -15.12 19.02
CA ILE A 601 6.85 -14.49 19.42
C ILE A 601 6.88 -13.04 18.95
N MET A 602 5.80 -12.64 18.28
CA MET A 602 5.61 -11.29 17.79
C MET A 602 4.69 -10.53 18.75
N LYS A 603 5.07 -9.32 19.07
CA LYS A 603 4.16 -8.34 19.67
C LYS A 603 3.33 -7.75 18.53
N VAL A 604 2.03 -7.98 18.58
CA VAL A 604 1.08 -7.56 17.54
C VAL A 604 0.15 -6.49 18.11
N GLU A 605 0.04 -5.36 17.43
CA GLU A 605 -0.90 -4.30 17.73
C GLU A 605 -2.00 -4.31 16.66
N ILE A 606 -3.23 -4.51 17.07
CA ILE A 606 -4.40 -4.67 16.18
C ILE A 606 -5.36 -3.52 16.47
N ILE A 607 -5.70 -2.73 15.46
CA ILE A 607 -6.64 -1.60 15.57
C ILE A 607 -7.93 -1.98 14.84
N ILE A 608 -9.05 -1.96 15.56
CA ILE A 608 -10.36 -2.39 15.08
C ILE A 608 -11.48 -1.53 15.66
N PRO A 609 -12.64 -1.39 14.99
CA PRO A 609 -13.85 -0.92 15.63
C PRO A 609 -14.26 -1.82 16.80
N ASP A 610 -14.83 -1.23 17.85
CA ASP A 610 -15.23 -1.91 19.09
C ASP A 610 -16.13 -3.14 18.85
N GLU A 611 -17.01 -3.08 17.86
CA GLU A 611 -17.93 -4.17 17.50
C GLU A 611 -17.23 -5.51 17.16
N TYR A 612 -15.95 -5.49 16.74
CA TYR A 612 -15.18 -6.69 16.36
C TYR A 612 -14.26 -7.21 17.48
N MET A 613 -14.21 -6.55 18.65
CA MET A 613 -13.28 -6.89 19.73
C MET A 613 -13.41 -8.36 20.17
N GLY A 614 -14.64 -8.84 20.36
CA GLY A 614 -14.89 -10.23 20.79
C GLY A 614 -14.37 -11.28 19.80
N ASP A 615 -14.56 -11.04 18.51
CA ASP A 615 -14.11 -11.94 17.45
C ASP A 615 -12.58 -11.98 17.37
N ILE A 616 -11.92 -10.82 17.50
CA ILE A 616 -10.46 -10.70 17.47
C ILE A 616 -9.82 -11.38 18.69
N ILE A 617 -10.35 -11.19 19.89
CA ILE A 617 -9.85 -11.87 21.10
C ILE A 617 -9.98 -13.39 20.95
N SER A 618 -11.11 -13.86 20.40
CA SER A 618 -11.32 -15.29 20.12
C SER A 618 -10.32 -15.82 19.10
N ASP A 619 -10.01 -15.07 18.04
CA ASP A 619 -9.06 -15.46 17.00
C ASP A 619 -7.61 -15.48 17.52
N ILE A 620 -7.20 -14.48 18.31
CA ILE A 620 -5.89 -14.45 18.98
C ILE A 620 -5.69 -15.72 19.81
N ASN A 621 -6.70 -16.12 20.60
CA ASN A 621 -6.62 -17.34 21.41
C ASN A 621 -6.51 -18.61 20.55
N LYS A 622 -7.22 -18.71 19.43
CA LYS A 622 -7.10 -19.82 18.48
C LYS A 622 -5.70 -19.91 17.87
N LYS A 623 -5.06 -18.76 17.65
CA LYS A 623 -3.70 -18.62 17.10
C LYS A 623 -2.62 -18.76 18.17
N ARG A 624 -2.93 -19.38 19.30
CA ARG A 624 -1.99 -19.57 20.44
C ARG A 624 -1.45 -18.25 21.01
N GLY A 625 -2.11 -17.13 20.67
CA GLY A 625 -1.74 -15.80 21.12
C GLY A 625 -2.24 -15.50 22.53
N ARG A 626 -1.66 -14.48 23.12
CA ARG A 626 -2.01 -13.98 24.45
C ARG A 626 -2.22 -12.49 24.39
N VAL A 627 -3.43 -12.02 24.72
CA VAL A 627 -3.72 -10.59 24.86
C VAL A 627 -2.98 -10.03 26.07
N ILE A 628 -2.22 -8.96 25.87
CA ILE A 628 -1.43 -8.27 26.90
C ILE A 628 -2.14 -7.00 27.37
N GLY A 629 -2.78 -6.27 26.46
CA GLY A 629 -3.45 -5.02 26.77
C GLY A 629 -4.49 -4.64 25.73
N MET A 630 -5.34 -3.68 26.12
CA MET A 630 -6.32 -3.04 25.24
C MET A 630 -6.36 -1.56 25.58
N GLU A 631 -6.38 -0.70 24.56
CA GLU A 631 -6.34 0.75 24.71
C GLU A 631 -7.27 1.39 23.66
N PRO A 632 -8.06 2.42 24.03
CA PRO A 632 -8.86 3.16 23.06
C PRO A 632 -7.95 3.97 22.13
N GLU A 633 -8.25 3.96 20.82
CA GLU A 633 -7.54 4.74 19.81
C GLU A 633 -8.55 5.49 18.91
N GLY A 634 -8.90 6.70 19.30
CA GLY A 634 -9.95 7.49 18.65
C GLY A 634 -11.31 6.82 18.75
N ASN A 635 -11.90 6.44 17.61
CA ASN A 635 -13.16 5.69 17.54
C ASN A 635 -12.95 4.17 17.46
N ASN A 636 -11.71 3.70 17.57
CA ASN A 636 -11.34 2.30 17.48
C ASN A 636 -10.74 1.82 18.81
N GLU A 637 -10.61 0.50 18.94
CA GLU A 637 -9.88 -0.16 20.02
C GLU A 637 -8.57 -0.75 19.47
N LYS A 638 -7.48 -0.54 20.22
CA LYS A 638 -6.18 -1.16 19.97
C LYS A 638 -5.99 -2.35 20.91
N VAL A 639 -5.89 -3.54 20.34
CA VAL A 639 -5.59 -4.78 21.05
C VAL A 639 -4.11 -5.10 20.90
N ILE A 640 -3.40 -5.29 22.00
CA ILE A 640 -1.99 -5.65 22.04
C ILE A 640 -1.88 -7.12 22.46
N ALA A 641 -1.18 -7.93 21.68
CA ALA A 641 -1.06 -9.36 21.94
C ALA A 641 0.31 -9.92 21.55
N ASP A 642 0.75 -10.96 22.28
CA ASP A 642 1.87 -11.82 21.90
C ASP A 642 1.34 -12.99 21.07
N ILE A 643 1.83 -13.16 19.83
CA ILE A 643 1.38 -14.24 18.93
C ILE A 643 2.61 -14.89 18.28
N PRO A 644 2.68 -16.24 18.19
CA PRO A 644 3.75 -16.91 17.45
C PRO A 644 3.78 -16.52 15.98
N LEU A 645 4.97 -16.26 15.43
CA LEU A 645 5.13 -15.88 14.02
C LEU A 645 4.50 -16.90 13.05
N SER A 646 4.53 -18.19 13.42
CA SER A 646 3.93 -19.27 12.63
C SER A 646 2.43 -19.09 12.35
N GLU A 647 1.72 -18.35 13.21
CA GLU A 647 0.28 -18.10 13.11
C GLU A 647 -0.04 -16.80 12.36
N MET A 648 0.98 -16.01 12.02
CA MET A 648 0.81 -14.65 11.49
C MET A 648 0.83 -14.57 9.96
N PHE A 649 1.31 -15.59 9.23
CA PHE A 649 1.51 -15.51 7.78
C PHE A 649 0.26 -15.14 6.97
N LYS A 650 -0.93 -15.56 7.41
CA LYS A 650 -2.22 -15.23 6.76
C LYS A 650 -3.08 -14.27 7.56
N TYR A 651 -2.54 -13.71 8.64
CA TYR A 651 -3.32 -12.89 9.56
C TYR A 651 -3.94 -11.66 8.91
N ALA A 652 -3.26 -11.03 7.94
CA ALA A 652 -3.80 -9.91 7.17
C ALA A 652 -5.12 -10.25 6.48
N THR A 653 -5.20 -11.43 5.88
CA THR A 653 -6.41 -11.92 5.20
C THR A 653 -7.51 -12.26 6.20
N ASP A 654 -7.15 -12.95 7.30
CA ASP A 654 -8.09 -13.33 8.37
C ASP A 654 -8.69 -12.08 9.02
N LEU A 655 -7.86 -11.11 9.41
CA LEU A 655 -8.30 -9.86 10.03
C LEU A 655 -9.26 -9.08 9.13
N ARG A 656 -8.93 -8.94 7.84
CA ARG A 656 -9.81 -8.26 6.87
C ARG A 656 -11.15 -8.97 6.73
N SER A 657 -11.15 -10.28 6.70
CA SER A 657 -12.38 -11.07 6.62
C SER A 657 -13.26 -10.85 7.85
N MET A 658 -12.69 -10.91 9.06
CA MET A 658 -13.42 -10.73 10.32
C MET A 658 -13.95 -9.31 10.49
N THR A 659 -13.17 -8.29 10.09
CA THR A 659 -13.51 -6.88 10.29
C THR A 659 -14.10 -6.19 9.07
N GLN A 660 -14.45 -6.96 8.02
CA GLN A 660 -14.91 -6.43 6.74
C GLN A 660 -13.93 -5.42 6.12
N GLY A 661 -12.63 -5.56 6.40
CA GLY A 661 -11.58 -4.68 5.91
C GLY A 661 -11.32 -3.41 6.75
N ARG A 662 -11.99 -3.24 7.91
CA ARG A 662 -11.78 -2.09 8.81
C ARG A 662 -10.57 -2.27 9.71
N GLY A 663 -10.21 -3.51 10.07
CA GLY A 663 -9.06 -3.80 10.91
C GLY A 663 -7.72 -3.58 10.23
N SER A 664 -6.75 -3.09 11.00
CA SER A 664 -5.34 -3.01 10.64
C SER A 664 -4.48 -3.58 11.76
N PHE A 665 -3.27 -4.02 11.44
CA PHE A 665 -2.32 -4.46 12.45
C PHE A 665 -0.89 -4.13 12.06
N SER A 666 -0.04 -4.07 13.07
CA SER A 666 1.42 -4.07 12.96
C SER A 666 2.00 -5.17 13.84
N MET A 667 3.22 -5.62 13.54
CA MET A 667 3.90 -6.62 14.35
C MET A 667 5.40 -6.36 14.40
N GLU A 668 5.99 -6.63 15.57
CA GLU A 668 7.43 -6.57 15.79
C GLU A 668 7.89 -7.81 16.57
N PHE A 669 9.15 -8.18 16.40
CA PHE A 669 9.73 -9.29 17.16
C PHE A 669 9.85 -8.90 18.64
N GLU A 670 9.31 -9.74 19.55
CA GLU A 670 9.37 -9.51 20.99
C GLU A 670 10.41 -10.41 21.66
N LYS A 671 10.26 -11.73 21.53
CA LYS A 671 11.06 -12.72 22.24
C LYS A 671 10.99 -14.10 21.60
N TYR A 672 11.77 -15.02 22.13
CA TYR A 672 11.65 -16.45 21.85
C TYR A 672 10.95 -17.17 23.01
N GLU A 673 9.98 -18.04 22.70
CA GLU A 673 9.33 -18.92 23.68
C GLU A 673 9.38 -20.38 23.21
N GLU A 674 9.22 -21.31 24.16
CA GLU A 674 9.26 -22.75 23.87
C GLU A 674 8.07 -23.18 23.04
N VAL A 675 8.33 -23.93 21.98
CA VAL A 675 7.30 -24.55 21.15
C VAL A 675 6.50 -25.58 21.95
N PRO A 676 5.16 -25.58 21.89
CA PRO A 676 4.33 -26.61 22.52
C PRO A 676 4.73 -28.01 22.05
N SER A 677 4.74 -28.98 22.97
CA SER A 677 5.17 -30.35 22.69
C SER A 677 4.44 -31.04 21.54
N THR A 678 3.19 -30.63 21.26
CA THR A 678 2.36 -31.13 20.16
C THR A 678 2.91 -30.76 18.77
N GLU A 679 3.70 -29.68 18.66
CA GLU A 679 4.23 -29.17 17.40
C GLU A 679 5.70 -29.54 17.17
N VAL A 680 6.44 -29.90 18.24
CA VAL A 680 7.89 -30.19 18.20
C VAL A 680 8.24 -31.29 17.20
N ASP A 681 7.49 -32.39 17.20
CA ASP A 681 7.76 -33.54 16.32
C ASP A 681 7.60 -33.16 14.83
N LYS A 682 6.59 -32.37 14.50
CA LYS A 682 6.36 -31.86 13.14
C LYS A 682 7.51 -30.96 12.67
N ILE A 683 8.00 -30.09 13.56
CA ILE A 683 9.10 -29.17 13.26
C ILE A 683 10.39 -29.97 13.00
N ILE A 684 10.68 -30.97 13.82
CA ILE A 684 11.85 -31.84 13.65
C ILE A 684 11.75 -32.62 12.33
N GLU A 685 10.59 -33.18 12.02
CA GLU A 685 10.39 -33.95 10.78
C GLU A 685 10.56 -33.03 9.53
N ASN A 686 9.99 -31.82 9.57
CA ASN A 686 10.14 -30.85 8.50
C ASN A 686 11.59 -30.41 8.31
N ALA A 687 12.32 -30.18 9.40
CA ALA A 687 13.73 -29.84 9.34
C ALA A 687 14.59 -30.98 8.72
N LYS A 688 14.26 -32.23 9.01
CA LYS A 688 14.91 -33.40 8.37
C LYS A 688 14.66 -33.47 6.87
N LYS A 689 13.38 -33.31 6.45
CA LYS A 689 13.00 -33.27 5.02
C LYS A 689 13.70 -32.16 4.26
N MET A 690 13.78 -30.95 4.85
CA MET A 690 14.49 -29.81 4.24
C MET A 690 15.99 -30.08 4.09
N LYS A 691 16.60 -30.79 5.04
CA LYS A 691 18.00 -31.13 4.95
C LYS A 691 18.28 -32.15 3.85
N GLU A 692 17.46 -33.20 3.77
CA GLU A 692 17.55 -34.22 2.70
C GLU A 692 17.36 -33.58 1.31
N ALA A 693 16.42 -32.64 1.16
CA ALA A 693 16.19 -31.90 -0.09
C ALA A 693 17.36 -30.96 -0.48
N LYS A 694 18.18 -30.51 0.48
CA LYS A 694 19.39 -29.70 0.19
C LYS A 694 20.60 -30.55 -0.19
N GLU A 695 20.64 -31.81 0.27
CA GLU A 695 21.74 -32.77 0.00
C GLU A 695 21.52 -33.55 -1.33
N ALA A 696 20.29 -33.60 -1.85
CA ALA A 696 19.91 -34.15 -3.17
C ALA A 696 20.00 -33.09 -4.29
#